data_aeb5fb374d75ca017c235f56075c0a0a
#
_entry.id   aeb5fb374d75ca017c235f56075c0a0a
#
_cell.length_a   1.000
_cell.length_b   1.000
_cell.length_c   1.000
_cell.angle_alpha   90.00
_cell.angle_beta   90.00
_cell.angle_gamma   90.00
#
_symmetry.space_group_name_H-M   'P 1'
#
loop_
_entity.id
_entity.type
_entity.pdbx_description
1 polymer ?
#
loop_
_entity_poly.entity_id
_entity_poly.type
_entity_poly.pdbx_seq_one_letter_code
_entity_poly.pdbx_strand_id
1 'polypeptide(L)'
;MRRTGSLEPAADSLPVRTGRQTVTISFAGFNRAWAAWIAGRLEQHGHRVVYQRWNPLPGAPLDESLRDLLLAPGPVLLVISDSYLQLGPRTRDEWDSALREVVAPHQDRFAAVSVTTSTPPTTMAVLAPADLTGVDATEAERLLLARLGLPATPVEESEERMRSASRFPSDAPRVWGGIPRRNSRFTGREHLLSTVYEQLLDAGVVTLYGMPGVGKTQLAAEYAHRFGSEYDVVWWVNAGKRTTFRQGLAELAPRLELSTGAEYGERLRAVRDSLRHGTPYARWLLILDGADEPDQIADLLPTGPGHLLITSRNSARAAHSSMLLEVPVYDRHESVALIRRRAPRLTEAEADRLAEVLEDLPLLLDQMAGWLNDSGTSVNEYLELLRGDQSSVTVPSEFPLAFRTAWSVLLNKLRESSPESVALLRLCTFFAPGFVPVHILRETTAEELPEPVARLLDDPQVWHRAIDQLRQYSVVRPEPGGDNASGGYVYLHRMVHQIVRNDMSDEDRQEFAGMVRRALIAADPGRPADTDAWPHYAEIVPHLEYADTLRDTDPAVHALVLHCLRFLYLSGEYGAGVRLAEQVLPAWQDRPGRPDDLLWELGHHYANLLRACGEYRHSEAVSRAAVEQYRAAGGSRSTGYLRAVGGLAADLRALARYDEALSLSREAYDGYRRQLGEASPRSLAARNNLAVSLRLLGRYQDALEVDRRTLDDRRRFLGAGDVWTLYSEIFRATDLRLLGRYAEAASLQERSVREHRKVVGAHHPQTLRAEHNLALCLYRSGSRDRAAPLFGRALERCERVLGETDPLTLILAASRSCFARAYGDIDEARELSESVITRYEQLLGPTHPYTAGARTNHALILRGVGERQQAYALAEQSLTDMSRAVGPDHPWTLGCAINASALRDLVGDPESAVALSRDTAARATVSVGATHPLTLSARVALAADLRVLRERREADAVEAEAVQALAMTLGPRHFHTVSARSRARPSWDFEPQTT
;
A
#
# COMPACT_ATOMS: atom_id res chain seq x y z
N MET A 1 -44.39 23.28 61.03
CA MET A 1 -44.55 21.83 61.23
C MET A 1 -45.37 21.27 60.11
N ARG A 2 -44.72 20.60 59.17
CA ARG A 2 -45.17 19.46 58.34
C ARG A 2 -43.95 18.89 57.58
N ARG A 3 -43.51 17.71 57.96
CA ARG A 3 -42.44 16.94 57.34
C ARG A 3 -42.96 16.42 56.00
N THR A 4 -42.26 16.70 54.93
CA THR A 4 -42.42 16.00 53.66
C THR A 4 -41.41 14.85 53.70
N GLY A 5 -41.90 13.63 53.83
CA GLY A 5 -41.12 12.40 53.68
C GLY A 5 -40.86 12.16 52.21
N SER A 6 -39.62 12.08 51.84
CA SER A 6 -39.15 11.55 50.56
C SER A 6 -39.34 10.05 50.60
N LEU A 7 -40.19 9.53 49.72
CA LEU A 7 -40.23 8.10 49.39
C LEU A 7 -39.05 7.83 48.45
N GLU A 8 -38.03 7.18 48.94
CA GLU A 8 -37.04 6.47 48.11
C GLU A 8 -37.74 5.28 47.43
N PRO A 9 -37.60 5.06 46.15
CA PRO A 9 -38.05 3.84 45.49
C PRO A 9 -37.15 2.69 45.94
N ALA A 10 -37.76 1.66 46.53
CA ALA A 10 -37.10 0.41 46.85
C ALA A 10 -36.52 -0.21 45.56
N ALA A 11 -35.22 -0.30 45.49
CA ALA A 11 -34.52 -1.08 44.45
C ALA A 11 -34.68 -2.56 44.82
N ASP A 12 -35.63 -3.25 44.20
CA ASP A 12 -35.68 -4.71 44.20
C ASP A 12 -34.51 -5.27 43.42
N SER A 13 -33.35 -5.42 44.05
CA SER A 13 -32.23 -6.20 43.56
C SER A 13 -32.52 -7.69 43.73
N LEU A 14 -32.19 -8.51 42.76
CA LEU A 14 -32.19 -9.97 42.88
C LEU A 14 -31.39 -10.38 44.13
N PRO A 15 -31.77 -11.49 44.81
CA PRO A 15 -31.06 -11.92 46.02
C PRO A 15 -29.56 -12.13 45.71
N VAL A 16 -28.68 -11.61 46.59
CA VAL A 16 -27.24 -11.71 46.48
C VAL A 16 -26.80 -13.16 46.27
N ARG A 17 -26.21 -13.45 45.15
CA ARG A 17 -25.79 -14.81 44.72
C ARG A 17 -24.29 -14.96 44.93
N THR A 18 -23.89 -15.86 45.80
CA THR A 18 -22.47 -16.14 46.10
C THR A 18 -21.98 -17.37 45.33
N GLY A 19 -20.86 -17.19 44.56
CA GLY A 19 -20.19 -18.26 43.80
C GLY A 19 -20.20 -18.06 42.29
N ARG A 20 -19.37 -18.87 41.57
CA ARG A 20 -19.33 -18.86 40.09
C ARG A 20 -20.68 -19.27 39.52
N GLN A 21 -21.27 -18.39 38.71
CA GLN A 21 -22.54 -18.65 38.04
C GLN A 21 -22.39 -18.65 36.54
N THR A 22 -23.31 -19.35 35.85
CA THR A 22 -23.47 -19.21 34.41
C THR A 22 -24.56 -18.20 34.16
N VAL A 23 -24.30 -17.18 33.33
CA VAL A 23 -25.28 -16.15 32.94
C VAL A 23 -25.52 -16.26 31.46
N THR A 24 -26.77 -16.34 31.03
CA THR A 24 -27.10 -16.32 29.58
C THR A 24 -27.44 -14.89 29.19
N ILE A 25 -26.74 -14.37 28.16
CA ILE A 25 -26.99 -13.03 27.58
C ILE A 25 -27.84 -13.21 26.34
N SER A 26 -29.08 -12.71 26.39
CA SER A 26 -29.95 -12.64 25.20
C SER A 26 -29.86 -11.26 24.57
N PHE A 27 -29.50 -11.22 23.29
CA PHE A 27 -29.24 -9.97 22.54
C PHE A 27 -29.66 -10.05 21.09
N ALA A 28 -30.11 -8.94 20.50
CA ALA A 28 -30.28 -8.82 19.06
C ALA A 28 -28.92 -8.76 18.38
N GLY A 29 -28.78 -9.26 17.17
CA GLY A 29 -27.52 -9.34 16.43
C GLY A 29 -26.73 -8.04 16.42
N PHE A 30 -27.42 -6.89 16.26
CA PHE A 30 -26.82 -5.55 16.32
C PHE A 30 -26.27 -5.10 17.67
N ASN A 31 -26.59 -5.82 18.74
CA ASN A 31 -26.13 -5.48 20.10
C ASN A 31 -25.03 -6.41 20.59
N ARG A 32 -24.36 -7.11 19.68
CA ARG A 32 -23.27 -8.01 20.05
C ARG A 32 -22.12 -7.31 20.75
N ALA A 33 -21.79 -6.06 20.37
CA ALA A 33 -20.77 -5.28 21.06
C ALA A 33 -21.09 -5.12 22.56
N TRP A 34 -22.36 -4.82 22.88
CA TRP A 34 -22.85 -4.78 24.24
C TRP A 34 -22.78 -6.15 24.90
N ALA A 35 -23.24 -7.21 24.22
CA ALA A 35 -23.18 -8.57 24.74
C ALA A 35 -21.74 -9.01 25.03
N ALA A 36 -20.80 -8.70 24.13
CA ALA A 36 -19.39 -9.00 24.29
C ALA A 36 -18.73 -8.23 25.44
N TRP A 37 -19.04 -6.94 25.58
CA TRP A 37 -18.55 -6.14 26.71
C TRP A 37 -19.10 -6.66 28.04
N ILE A 38 -20.41 -6.89 28.13
CA ILE A 38 -21.06 -7.47 29.31
C ILE A 38 -20.44 -8.81 29.67
N ALA A 39 -20.26 -9.69 28.68
CA ALA A 39 -19.62 -10.99 28.89
C ALA A 39 -18.20 -10.85 29.44
N GLY A 40 -17.39 -10.01 28.82
CA GLY A 40 -16.03 -9.75 29.28
C GLY A 40 -15.97 -9.24 30.71
N ARG A 41 -16.90 -8.38 31.13
CA ARG A 41 -17.00 -7.93 32.54
C ARG A 41 -17.41 -9.06 33.45
N LEU A 42 -18.41 -9.84 33.10
CA LEU A 42 -18.86 -10.98 33.92
C LEU A 42 -17.77 -12.07 34.05
N GLU A 43 -17.03 -12.33 32.98
CA GLU A 43 -15.89 -13.28 32.97
C GLU A 43 -14.73 -12.78 33.84
N GLN A 44 -14.45 -11.48 33.84
CA GLN A 44 -13.47 -10.85 34.73
C GLN A 44 -13.83 -11.06 36.20
N HIS A 45 -15.10 -11.04 36.53
CA HIS A 45 -15.62 -11.35 37.87
C HIS A 45 -15.77 -12.86 38.14
N GLY A 46 -15.29 -13.72 37.23
CA GLY A 46 -15.24 -15.18 37.41
C GLY A 46 -16.51 -15.91 37.04
N HIS A 47 -17.47 -15.28 36.40
CA HIS A 47 -18.71 -15.91 35.94
C HIS A 47 -18.50 -16.55 34.56
N ARG A 48 -19.34 -17.53 34.21
CA ARG A 48 -19.39 -18.13 32.88
C ARG A 48 -20.52 -17.49 32.07
N VAL A 49 -20.28 -17.18 30.83
CA VAL A 49 -21.27 -16.55 29.95
C VAL A 49 -21.66 -17.50 28.81
N VAL A 50 -22.96 -17.49 28.49
CA VAL A 50 -23.54 -18.17 27.33
C VAL A 50 -24.26 -17.09 26.50
N TYR A 51 -23.97 -17.05 25.23
CA TYR A 51 -24.64 -16.14 24.29
C TYR A 51 -25.87 -16.80 23.69
N GLN A 52 -27.00 -16.10 23.70
CA GLN A 52 -28.21 -16.51 23.01
C GLN A 52 -28.73 -15.38 22.13
N ARG A 53 -28.60 -15.56 20.83
CA ARG A 53 -29.04 -14.56 19.87
C ARG A 53 -30.58 -14.52 19.83
N TRP A 54 -31.11 -13.31 20.02
CA TRP A 54 -32.53 -13.02 19.93
C TRP A 54 -32.90 -12.66 18.50
N ASN A 55 -33.60 -13.54 17.80
CA ASN A 55 -34.03 -13.30 16.42
C ASN A 55 -35.33 -14.09 16.13
N PRO A 56 -36.42 -13.81 16.85
CA PRO A 56 -37.70 -14.46 16.57
C PRO A 56 -38.18 -14.09 15.16
N LEU A 57 -38.72 -15.07 14.42
CA LEU A 57 -39.26 -14.83 13.09
C LEU A 57 -40.42 -13.82 13.16
N PRO A 58 -40.55 -12.91 12.14
CA PRO A 58 -41.69 -12.04 12.03
C PRO A 58 -42.98 -12.89 11.98
N GLY A 59 -43.91 -12.66 12.93
CA GLY A 59 -45.15 -13.44 13.03
C GLY A 59 -45.10 -14.69 13.94
N ALA A 60 -43.91 -15.11 14.42
CA ALA A 60 -43.87 -16.15 15.46
C ALA A 60 -44.41 -15.60 16.80
N PRO A 61 -45.14 -16.42 17.59
CA PRO A 61 -45.61 -15.99 18.91
C PRO A 61 -44.46 -15.58 19.82
N LEU A 62 -44.53 -14.38 20.40
CA LEU A 62 -43.47 -13.81 21.19
C LEU A 62 -43.30 -14.53 22.55
N ASP A 63 -44.42 -15.02 23.12
CA ASP A 63 -44.43 -15.80 24.33
C ASP A 63 -43.73 -17.15 24.19
N GLU A 64 -43.85 -17.84 23.05
CA GLU A 64 -43.07 -19.06 22.78
C GLU A 64 -41.56 -18.77 22.74
N SER A 65 -41.16 -17.75 22.04
CA SER A 65 -39.75 -17.32 21.93
C SER A 65 -39.16 -16.93 23.29
N LEU A 66 -39.97 -16.33 24.19
CA LEU A 66 -39.53 -15.99 25.54
C LEU A 66 -39.50 -17.25 26.44
N ARG A 67 -40.41 -18.23 26.25
CA ARG A 67 -40.36 -19.53 26.96
C ARG A 67 -39.09 -20.31 26.63
N ASP A 68 -38.61 -20.25 25.40
CA ASP A 68 -37.35 -20.88 25.00
C ASP A 68 -36.14 -20.32 25.81
N LEU A 69 -36.17 -19.03 26.18
CA LEU A 69 -35.15 -18.45 27.06
C LEU A 69 -35.17 -19.01 28.48
N LEU A 70 -36.31 -19.52 28.96
CA LEU A 70 -36.39 -20.17 30.27
C LEU A 70 -35.63 -21.49 30.34
N LEU A 71 -35.37 -22.12 29.18
CA LEU A 71 -34.56 -23.35 29.09
C LEU A 71 -33.06 -23.08 29.15
N ALA A 72 -32.64 -21.81 28.98
CA ALA A 72 -31.25 -21.40 29.01
C ALA A 72 -30.58 -21.58 30.38
N PRO A 73 -29.28 -21.89 30.46
CA PRO A 73 -28.59 -22.11 31.73
C PRO A 73 -28.42 -20.80 32.53
N GLY A 74 -28.80 -20.84 33.80
CA GLY A 74 -28.65 -19.72 34.74
C GLY A 74 -29.63 -18.56 34.51
N PRO A 75 -29.41 -17.40 35.14
CA PRO A 75 -30.20 -16.21 34.88
C PRO A 75 -30.00 -15.70 33.45
N VAL A 76 -31.07 -15.19 32.85
CA VAL A 76 -31.08 -14.64 31.50
C VAL A 76 -31.06 -13.12 31.57
N LEU A 77 -29.99 -12.52 31.02
CA LEU A 77 -29.86 -11.07 30.88
C LEU A 77 -30.36 -10.64 29.50
N LEU A 78 -31.42 -9.86 29.45
CA LEU A 78 -31.98 -9.29 28.21
C LEU A 78 -31.26 -7.95 27.90
N VAL A 79 -30.62 -7.84 26.75
CA VAL A 79 -30.02 -6.60 26.26
C VAL A 79 -31.03 -5.88 25.39
N ILE A 80 -31.81 -4.99 26.01
CA ILE A 80 -32.95 -4.34 25.37
C ILE A 80 -32.49 -3.19 24.48
N SER A 81 -32.87 -3.26 23.20
CA SER A 81 -32.66 -2.21 22.19
C SER A 81 -33.87 -2.16 21.25
N ASP A 82 -33.91 -1.15 20.35
CA ASP A 82 -34.95 -1.08 19.33
C ASP A 82 -34.97 -2.34 18.43
N SER A 83 -33.78 -2.86 18.11
CA SER A 83 -33.65 -4.11 17.33
C SER A 83 -34.08 -5.34 18.13
N TYR A 84 -33.86 -5.35 19.45
CA TYR A 84 -34.33 -6.42 20.32
C TYR A 84 -35.85 -6.46 20.39
N LEU A 85 -36.46 -5.28 20.54
CA LEU A 85 -37.90 -5.11 20.61
C LEU A 85 -38.60 -5.25 19.25
N GLN A 86 -37.84 -5.21 18.16
CA GLN A 86 -38.37 -5.23 16.78
C GLN A 86 -39.53 -4.23 16.59
N LEU A 87 -39.38 -3.01 17.12
CA LEU A 87 -40.40 -1.97 17.03
C LEU A 87 -40.62 -1.59 15.55
N GLY A 88 -41.87 -1.73 15.10
CA GLY A 88 -42.30 -1.59 13.71
C GLY A 88 -43.03 -2.87 13.27
N PRO A 89 -42.35 -4.01 13.10
CA PRO A 89 -43.03 -5.30 12.83
C PRO A 89 -43.84 -5.82 14.04
N ARG A 90 -43.44 -5.50 15.27
CA ARG A 90 -44.12 -5.89 16.51
C ARG A 90 -44.71 -4.71 17.24
N THR A 91 -45.88 -4.91 17.78
CA THR A 91 -46.57 -3.88 18.59
C THR A 91 -46.17 -3.92 20.06
N ARG A 92 -46.37 -2.80 20.75
CA ARG A 92 -46.17 -2.74 22.21
C ARG A 92 -47.10 -3.64 22.96
N ASP A 93 -48.34 -3.83 22.47
CA ASP A 93 -49.35 -4.68 23.11
C ASP A 93 -48.95 -6.17 23.03
N GLU A 94 -48.33 -6.62 21.92
CA GLU A 94 -47.77 -7.97 21.81
C GLU A 94 -46.69 -8.21 22.86
N TRP A 95 -45.78 -7.26 23.03
CA TRP A 95 -44.76 -7.31 24.06
C TRP A 95 -45.36 -7.32 25.47
N ASP A 96 -46.30 -6.44 25.74
CA ASP A 96 -46.94 -6.33 27.03
C ASP A 96 -47.74 -7.61 27.40
N SER A 97 -48.31 -8.28 26.45
CA SER A 97 -48.96 -9.59 26.66
C SER A 97 -47.95 -10.68 26.97
N ALA A 98 -46.94 -10.85 26.13
CA ALA A 98 -45.95 -11.89 26.28
C ALA A 98 -45.09 -11.73 27.56
N LEU A 99 -44.75 -10.51 27.95
CA LEU A 99 -44.04 -10.23 29.21
C LEU A 99 -44.87 -10.56 30.46
N ARG A 100 -46.16 -10.23 30.43
CA ARG A 100 -47.09 -10.60 31.53
C ARG A 100 -47.24 -12.11 31.69
N GLU A 101 -47.25 -12.82 30.58
CA GLU A 101 -47.48 -14.25 30.55
C GLU A 101 -46.25 -15.07 30.90
N VAL A 102 -45.05 -14.66 30.40
CA VAL A 102 -43.83 -15.47 30.52
C VAL A 102 -42.84 -14.90 31.53
N VAL A 103 -42.57 -13.59 31.50
CA VAL A 103 -41.51 -12.97 32.31
C VAL A 103 -41.99 -12.63 33.73
N ALA A 104 -43.18 -12.07 33.89
CA ALA A 104 -43.72 -11.68 35.21
C ALA A 104 -43.83 -12.83 36.22
N PRO A 105 -44.19 -14.08 35.82
CA PRO A 105 -44.19 -15.23 36.74
C PRO A 105 -42.77 -15.74 37.07
N HIS A 106 -41.74 -15.37 36.32
CA HIS A 106 -40.37 -15.90 36.42
C HIS A 106 -39.34 -14.78 36.61
N GLN A 107 -39.65 -13.72 37.36
CA GLN A 107 -38.79 -12.55 37.57
C GLN A 107 -37.40 -12.89 38.16
N ASP A 108 -37.29 -13.94 38.91
CA ASP A 108 -36.05 -14.47 39.45
C ASP A 108 -35.09 -15.04 38.40
N ARG A 109 -35.58 -15.35 37.22
CA ARG A 109 -34.82 -15.88 36.08
C ARG A 109 -34.37 -14.79 35.09
N PHE A 110 -35.01 -13.65 35.06
CA PHE A 110 -34.77 -12.58 34.09
C PHE A 110 -34.17 -11.32 34.72
N ALA A 111 -33.16 -10.80 34.11
CA ALA A 111 -32.65 -9.46 34.33
C ALA A 111 -32.62 -8.68 33.01
N ALA A 112 -32.66 -7.39 33.07
CA ALA A 112 -32.62 -6.57 31.85
C ALA A 112 -31.69 -5.37 32.00
N VAL A 113 -31.00 -5.05 30.89
CA VAL A 113 -30.30 -3.76 30.69
C VAL A 113 -30.85 -3.09 29.46
N SER A 114 -30.97 -1.77 29.48
CA SER A 114 -31.41 -0.97 28.36
C SER A 114 -30.21 -0.32 27.69
N VAL A 115 -30.13 -0.45 26.36
CA VAL A 115 -29.10 0.18 25.52
C VAL A 115 -29.74 1.02 24.38
N THR A 116 -30.96 1.51 24.62
CA THR A 116 -31.73 2.34 23.70
C THR A 116 -32.31 3.56 24.41
N THR A 117 -32.45 4.65 23.68
CA THR A 117 -33.14 5.88 24.12
C THR A 117 -34.66 5.82 23.87
N SER A 118 -35.15 4.80 23.17
CA SER A 118 -36.59 4.61 22.94
C SER A 118 -37.28 4.13 24.21
N THR A 119 -38.50 4.63 24.43
CA THR A 119 -39.32 4.18 25.59
C THR A 119 -39.72 2.70 25.41
N PRO A 120 -39.27 1.79 26.30
CA PRO A 120 -39.65 0.39 26.23
C PRO A 120 -41.15 0.18 26.53
N PRO A 121 -41.72 -0.99 26.19
CA PRO A 121 -43.07 -1.35 26.58
C PRO A 121 -43.33 -1.21 28.10
N THR A 122 -44.54 -0.81 28.50
CA THR A 122 -44.85 -0.45 29.89
C THR A 122 -44.63 -1.62 30.86
N THR A 123 -44.93 -2.85 30.45
CA THR A 123 -44.71 -4.05 31.26
C THR A 123 -43.25 -4.43 31.41
N MET A 124 -42.35 -3.88 30.56
CA MET A 124 -40.91 -4.06 30.74
C MET A 124 -40.40 -3.45 32.06
N ALA A 125 -41.12 -2.50 32.62
CA ALA A 125 -40.85 -1.93 33.95
C ALA A 125 -40.82 -3.01 35.08
N VAL A 126 -41.49 -4.14 34.92
CA VAL A 126 -41.41 -5.28 35.83
C VAL A 126 -39.98 -5.80 35.96
N LEU A 127 -39.18 -5.72 34.90
CA LEU A 127 -37.76 -6.12 34.91
C LEU A 127 -36.82 -5.03 35.45
N ALA A 128 -37.33 -3.83 35.71
CA ALA A 128 -36.52 -2.67 36.11
C ALA A 128 -35.17 -2.58 35.35
N PRO A 129 -35.17 -2.46 34.00
CA PRO A 129 -33.95 -2.52 33.22
C PRO A 129 -32.98 -1.44 33.66
N ALA A 130 -31.73 -1.78 33.90
CA ALA A 130 -30.68 -0.82 34.16
C ALA A 130 -30.33 -0.09 32.85
N ASP A 131 -30.41 1.24 32.83
CA ASP A 131 -30.08 2.03 31.65
C ASP A 131 -28.56 2.22 31.54
N LEU A 132 -27.98 1.71 30.48
CA LEU A 132 -26.55 1.82 30.18
C LEU A 132 -26.25 2.90 29.10
N THR A 133 -27.28 3.67 28.72
CA THR A 133 -27.09 4.78 27.76
C THR A 133 -26.52 6.02 28.44
N GLY A 134 -25.49 6.63 27.82
CA GLY A 134 -24.95 7.91 28.32
C GLY A 134 -24.15 7.86 29.62
N VAL A 135 -23.85 6.66 30.14
CA VAL A 135 -22.96 6.46 31.29
C VAL A 135 -21.59 5.98 30.81
N ASP A 136 -20.56 6.14 31.62
CA ASP A 136 -19.23 5.60 31.33
C ASP A 136 -19.12 4.10 31.61
N ALA A 137 -18.02 3.48 31.20
CA ALA A 137 -17.80 2.04 31.34
C ALA A 137 -17.83 1.55 32.81
N THR A 138 -17.35 2.37 33.75
CA THR A 138 -17.29 2.03 35.19
C THR A 138 -18.68 2.04 35.82
N GLU A 139 -19.45 3.07 35.52
CA GLU A 139 -20.82 3.18 36.01
C GLU A 139 -21.74 2.14 35.37
N ALA A 140 -21.55 1.87 34.06
CA ALA A 140 -22.26 0.80 33.35
C ALA A 140 -21.99 -0.59 33.97
N GLU A 141 -20.73 -0.87 34.35
CA GLU A 141 -20.35 -2.10 35.03
C GLU A 141 -20.99 -2.19 36.41
N ARG A 142 -20.98 -1.12 37.18
CA ARG A 142 -21.63 -1.04 38.49
C ARG A 142 -23.14 -1.32 38.39
N LEU A 143 -23.81 -0.70 37.43
CA LEU A 143 -25.25 -0.90 37.17
C LEU A 143 -25.55 -2.34 36.74
N LEU A 144 -24.72 -2.92 35.85
CA LEU A 144 -24.84 -4.30 35.40
C LEU A 144 -24.74 -5.29 36.56
N LEU A 145 -23.68 -5.18 37.40
CA LEU A 145 -23.46 -6.08 38.52
C LEU A 145 -24.58 -5.95 39.57
N ALA A 146 -24.97 -4.73 39.89
CA ALA A 146 -26.09 -4.47 40.77
C ALA A 146 -27.38 -5.11 40.25
N ARG A 147 -27.65 -5.01 38.93
CA ARG A 147 -28.87 -5.57 38.33
C ARG A 147 -28.90 -7.11 38.38
N LEU A 148 -27.74 -7.75 38.29
CA LEU A 148 -27.60 -9.21 38.39
C LEU A 148 -27.47 -9.73 39.84
N GLY A 149 -27.40 -8.81 40.79
CA GLY A 149 -27.18 -9.18 42.23
C GLY A 149 -25.79 -9.77 42.48
N LEU A 150 -24.79 -9.36 41.70
CA LEU A 150 -23.42 -9.86 41.78
C LEU A 150 -22.53 -8.89 42.56
N PRO A 151 -21.61 -9.38 43.42
CA PRO A 151 -20.70 -8.53 44.17
C PRO A 151 -19.65 -7.91 43.23
N ALA A 152 -19.37 -6.62 43.40
CA ALA A 152 -18.25 -5.95 42.75
C ALA A 152 -16.95 -6.37 43.48
N THR A 153 -16.24 -7.35 42.94
CA THR A 153 -14.92 -7.76 43.45
C THR A 153 -13.85 -6.96 42.72
N PRO A 154 -12.91 -6.30 43.42
CA PRO A 154 -11.80 -5.63 42.76
C PRO A 154 -10.97 -6.63 41.95
N VAL A 155 -10.84 -6.42 40.67
CA VAL A 155 -10.02 -7.27 39.80
C VAL A 155 -8.70 -6.54 39.55
N GLU A 156 -7.55 -7.21 39.83
CA GLU A 156 -6.23 -6.70 39.45
C GLU A 156 -6.14 -6.69 37.92
N GLU A 157 -6.05 -5.51 37.32
CA GLU A 157 -5.90 -5.31 35.88
C GLU A 157 -4.46 -5.64 35.48
N SER A 158 -4.24 -6.73 34.75
CA SER A 158 -2.99 -6.97 34.06
C SER A 158 -3.04 -6.33 32.65
N GLU A 159 -1.94 -5.74 32.20
CA GLU A 159 -1.84 -5.09 30.88
C GLU A 159 -2.23 -6.03 29.71
N GLU A 160 -1.96 -7.31 29.84
CA GLU A 160 -2.30 -8.33 28.84
C GLU A 160 -3.82 -8.58 28.75
N ARG A 161 -4.52 -8.50 29.88
CA ARG A 161 -5.99 -8.63 29.94
C ARG A 161 -6.69 -7.36 29.44
N MET A 162 -6.11 -6.18 29.63
CA MET A 162 -6.64 -4.93 29.07
C MET A 162 -6.61 -4.92 27.54
N ARG A 163 -5.60 -5.55 26.92
CA ARG A 163 -5.50 -5.63 25.45
C ARG A 163 -6.52 -6.58 24.80
N SER A 164 -7.00 -7.57 25.54
CA SER A 164 -8.00 -8.54 25.06
C SER A 164 -9.43 -8.22 25.50
N ALA A 165 -9.65 -7.27 26.39
CA ALA A 165 -10.97 -6.91 26.89
C ALA A 165 -11.84 -6.27 25.81
N SER A 166 -13.10 -6.71 25.71
CA SER A 166 -14.08 -6.09 24.84
C SER A 166 -14.29 -4.63 25.26
N ARG A 167 -14.27 -3.74 24.26
CA ARG A 167 -14.40 -2.31 24.46
C ARG A 167 -15.81 -1.94 24.89
N PHE A 168 -15.93 -0.82 25.63
CA PHE A 168 -17.24 -0.25 25.94
C PHE A 168 -17.92 0.28 24.68
N PRO A 169 -19.13 -0.17 24.33
CA PRO A 169 -19.72 0.09 23.03
C PRO A 169 -20.06 1.55 22.73
N SER A 170 -20.18 2.40 23.74
CA SER A 170 -20.41 3.84 23.56
C SER A 170 -19.15 4.61 23.24
N ASP A 171 -17.95 4.00 23.36
CA ASP A 171 -16.70 4.67 23.03
C ASP A 171 -16.47 4.68 21.51
N ALA A 172 -16.01 5.79 20.94
CA ALA A 172 -15.64 5.85 19.53
C ALA A 172 -14.36 5.03 19.25
N PRO A 173 -14.13 4.41 18.07
CA PRO A 173 -12.86 3.77 17.72
C PRO A 173 -11.68 4.71 17.95
N ARG A 174 -10.54 4.17 18.36
CA ARG A 174 -9.32 4.99 18.59
C ARG A 174 -8.84 5.65 17.31
N VAL A 175 -8.99 4.95 16.20
CA VAL A 175 -8.72 5.49 14.87
C VAL A 175 -9.98 5.36 14.03
N TRP A 176 -10.46 6.50 13.56
CA TRP A 176 -11.64 6.61 12.71
C TRP A 176 -11.34 7.58 11.58
N GLY A 177 -11.36 7.12 10.32
CA GLY A 177 -11.02 8.00 9.22
C GLY A 177 -11.53 7.57 7.86
N GLY A 178 -11.80 8.57 7.02
CA GLY A 178 -12.28 8.39 5.66
C GLY A 178 -13.73 7.89 5.52
N ILE A 179 -14.41 7.57 6.62
CA ILE A 179 -15.74 6.97 6.59
C ILE A 179 -16.78 8.04 6.22
N PRO A 180 -17.62 7.80 5.19
CA PRO A 180 -18.71 8.70 4.84
C PRO A 180 -19.64 8.95 6.03
N ARG A 181 -20.22 10.14 6.09
CA ARG A 181 -21.23 10.45 7.12
C ARG A 181 -22.36 9.43 7.08
N ARG A 182 -22.83 9.04 8.27
CA ARG A 182 -23.96 8.13 8.37
C ARG A 182 -25.15 8.71 7.63
N ASN A 183 -25.73 7.90 6.77
CA ASN A 183 -26.94 8.26 6.08
C ASN A 183 -28.14 8.14 7.04
N SER A 184 -28.64 9.28 7.55
CA SER A 184 -29.79 9.28 8.46
C SER A 184 -31.08 8.71 7.83
N ARG A 185 -31.09 8.55 6.51
CA ARG A 185 -32.21 7.99 5.74
C ARG A 185 -31.97 6.57 5.28
N PHE A 186 -30.90 5.92 5.75
CA PHE A 186 -30.67 4.51 5.44
C PHE A 186 -31.90 3.68 5.82
N THR A 187 -32.37 2.87 4.88
CA THR A 187 -33.64 2.12 5.01
C THR A 187 -33.40 0.66 4.63
N GLY A 188 -33.98 -0.26 5.39
CA GLY A 188 -33.91 -1.70 5.11
C GLY A 188 -32.52 -2.31 5.22
N ARG A 189 -32.31 -3.43 4.53
CA ARG A 189 -31.01 -4.15 4.44
C ARG A 189 -30.54 -4.79 5.75
N GLU A 190 -31.40 -4.96 6.73
CA GLU A 190 -31.04 -5.50 8.05
C GLU A 190 -30.46 -6.92 7.92
N HIS A 191 -31.04 -7.73 7.06
CA HIS A 191 -30.55 -9.09 6.80
C HIS A 191 -29.15 -9.05 6.17
N LEU A 192 -28.92 -8.20 5.17
CA LEU A 192 -27.61 -8.06 4.52
C LEU A 192 -26.53 -7.59 5.49
N LEU A 193 -26.83 -6.60 6.36
CA LEU A 193 -25.91 -6.14 7.40
C LEU A 193 -25.54 -7.25 8.38
N SER A 194 -26.51 -8.06 8.78
CA SER A 194 -26.26 -9.23 9.64
C SER A 194 -25.39 -10.27 8.95
N THR A 195 -25.67 -10.53 7.65
CA THR A 195 -24.87 -11.49 6.86
C THR A 195 -23.43 -11.01 6.66
N VAL A 196 -23.22 -9.73 6.35
CA VAL A 196 -21.87 -9.13 6.28
C VAL A 196 -21.12 -9.33 7.59
N TYR A 197 -21.78 -9.07 8.71
CA TYR A 197 -21.19 -9.21 10.03
C TYR A 197 -20.77 -10.66 10.32
N GLU A 198 -21.66 -11.63 10.08
CA GLU A 198 -21.38 -13.05 10.28
C GLU A 198 -20.24 -13.55 9.40
N GLN A 199 -20.26 -13.17 8.12
CA GLN A 199 -19.22 -13.58 7.17
C GLN A 199 -17.86 -12.95 7.47
N LEU A 200 -17.81 -11.70 7.95
CA LEU A 200 -16.55 -11.09 8.37
C LEU A 200 -15.95 -11.80 9.59
N LEU A 201 -16.78 -12.24 10.53
CA LEU A 201 -16.31 -13.00 11.67
C LEU A 201 -15.77 -14.39 11.29
N ASP A 202 -16.34 -15.01 10.27
CA ASP A 202 -15.97 -16.36 9.81
C ASP A 202 -14.77 -16.33 8.87
N ALA A 203 -14.80 -15.48 7.86
CA ALA A 203 -13.82 -15.45 6.78
C ALA A 203 -12.81 -14.29 6.85
N GLY A 204 -13.06 -13.27 7.67
CA GLY A 204 -12.21 -12.07 7.77
C GLY A 204 -12.31 -11.11 6.58
N VAL A 205 -12.72 -11.57 5.39
CA VAL A 205 -12.81 -10.78 4.16
C VAL A 205 -14.12 -11.00 3.47
N VAL A 206 -14.89 -9.92 3.24
CA VAL A 206 -16.17 -9.96 2.53
C VAL A 206 -16.15 -8.96 1.38
N THR A 207 -16.60 -9.39 0.21
CA THR A 207 -16.78 -8.53 -0.96
C THR A 207 -18.27 -8.36 -1.28
N LEU A 208 -18.76 -7.12 -1.17
CA LEU A 208 -20.09 -6.71 -1.61
C LEU A 208 -20.07 -6.45 -3.11
N TYR A 209 -20.81 -7.21 -3.88
CA TYR A 209 -20.89 -6.99 -5.31
C TYR A 209 -22.35 -6.75 -5.77
N GLY A 210 -22.53 -6.20 -6.97
CA GLY A 210 -23.86 -5.96 -7.56
C GLY A 210 -23.87 -4.74 -8.48
N MET A 211 -25.04 -4.47 -9.07
CA MET A 211 -25.21 -3.39 -10.03
C MET A 211 -24.83 -2.01 -9.48
N PRO A 212 -24.41 -1.06 -10.34
CA PRO A 212 -24.28 0.34 -9.97
C PRO A 212 -25.58 0.91 -9.40
N GLY A 213 -25.51 1.71 -8.32
CA GLY A 213 -26.70 2.35 -7.74
C GLY A 213 -27.49 1.54 -6.71
N VAL A 214 -27.20 0.23 -6.52
CA VAL A 214 -27.89 -0.61 -5.51
C VAL A 214 -27.53 -0.29 -4.06
N GLY A 215 -26.51 0.54 -3.81
CA GLY A 215 -26.18 1.00 -2.45
C GLY A 215 -25.06 0.25 -1.74
N LYS A 216 -24.15 -0.45 -2.44
CA LYS A 216 -22.98 -1.15 -1.82
C LYS A 216 -22.16 -0.26 -0.88
N THR A 217 -21.76 0.91 -1.36
CA THR A 217 -21.03 1.92 -0.58
C THR A 217 -21.82 2.37 0.64
N GLN A 218 -23.14 2.53 0.51
CA GLN A 218 -24.03 2.92 1.63
C GLN A 218 -24.15 1.79 2.66
N LEU A 219 -24.21 0.55 2.20
CA LEU A 219 -24.25 -0.63 3.09
C LEU A 219 -22.93 -0.75 3.88
N ALA A 220 -21.78 -0.57 3.21
CA ALA A 220 -20.49 -0.58 3.87
C ALA A 220 -20.32 0.58 4.87
N ALA A 221 -20.80 1.78 4.53
CA ALA A 221 -20.78 2.92 5.45
C ALA A 221 -21.68 2.67 6.67
N GLU A 222 -22.90 2.19 6.46
CA GLU A 222 -23.81 1.86 7.57
C GLU A 222 -23.24 0.73 8.44
N TYR A 223 -22.57 -0.27 7.84
CA TYR A 223 -21.85 -1.29 8.59
C TYR A 223 -20.79 -0.68 9.51
N ALA A 224 -19.95 0.22 8.97
CA ALA A 224 -18.93 0.91 9.77
C ALA A 224 -19.56 1.67 10.96
N HIS A 225 -20.64 2.40 10.71
CA HIS A 225 -21.32 3.16 11.77
C HIS A 225 -22.02 2.29 12.82
N ARG A 226 -22.55 1.14 12.44
CA ARG A 226 -23.25 0.25 13.39
C ARG A 226 -22.31 -0.64 14.18
N PHE A 227 -21.26 -1.16 13.54
CA PHE A 227 -20.35 -2.13 14.15
C PHE A 227 -18.97 -1.55 14.48
N GLY A 228 -18.77 -0.25 14.28
CA GLY A 228 -17.50 0.43 14.53
C GLY A 228 -16.96 0.27 15.95
N SER A 229 -17.86 0.17 16.94
CA SER A 229 -17.48 -0.04 18.33
C SER A 229 -16.77 -1.38 18.60
N GLU A 230 -16.87 -2.35 17.71
CA GLU A 230 -16.16 -3.64 17.82
C GLU A 230 -14.69 -3.57 17.39
N TYR A 231 -14.31 -2.46 16.75
CA TYR A 231 -12.99 -2.25 16.23
C TYR A 231 -12.25 -1.13 16.95
N ASP A 232 -10.95 -1.25 17.07
CA ASP A 232 -10.08 -0.18 17.56
C ASP A 232 -9.74 0.80 16.44
N VAL A 233 -9.68 0.29 15.20
CA VAL A 233 -9.40 1.03 13.98
C VAL A 233 -10.49 0.77 12.96
N VAL A 234 -11.12 1.83 12.44
CA VAL A 234 -12.01 1.77 11.29
C VAL A 234 -11.49 2.78 10.26
N TRP A 235 -11.10 2.27 9.10
CA TRP A 235 -10.48 3.08 8.08
C TRP A 235 -11.06 2.80 6.70
N TRP A 236 -11.40 3.87 6.00
CA TRP A 236 -11.99 3.82 4.67
C TRP A 236 -10.97 4.22 3.62
N VAL A 237 -10.87 3.44 2.56
CA VAL A 237 -9.94 3.69 1.46
C VAL A 237 -10.67 3.58 0.12
N ASN A 238 -10.47 4.56 -0.75
CA ASN A 238 -10.91 4.47 -2.13
C ASN A 238 -9.97 3.52 -2.88
N ALA A 239 -10.50 2.39 -3.33
CA ALA A 239 -9.77 1.32 -4.00
C ALA A 239 -9.98 1.29 -5.53
N GLY A 240 -10.59 2.31 -6.10
CA GLY A 240 -10.86 2.40 -7.53
C GLY A 240 -9.59 2.49 -8.40
N LYS A 241 -8.50 3.04 -7.86
CA LYS A 241 -7.18 3.06 -8.50
C LYS A 241 -6.10 2.70 -7.47
N ARG A 242 -5.03 2.03 -7.93
CA ARG A 242 -3.90 1.65 -7.07
C ARG A 242 -3.26 2.84 -6.34
N THR A 243 -3.15 3.98 -7.00
CA THR A 243 -2.58 5.21 -6.43
C THR A 243 -3.40 5.74 -5.26
N THR A 244 -4.72 5.87 -5.42
CA THR A 244 -5.63 6.32 -4.36
C THR A 244 -5.69 5.33 -3.20
N PHE A 245 -5.66 4.03 -3.50
CA PHE A 245 -5.59 2.99 -2.48
C PHE A 245 -4.32 3.11 -1.62
N ARG A 246 -3.16 3.24 -2.27
CA ARG A 246 -1.88 3.39 -1.56
C ARG A 246 -1.84 4.66 -0.72
N GLN A 247 -2.35 5.77 -1.26
CA GLN A 247 -2.42 7.03 -0.53
C GLN A 247 -3.29 6.90 0.73
N GLY A 248 -4.53 6.43 0.58
CA GLY A 248 -5.44 6.26 1.70
C GLY A 248 -4.90 5.30 2.76
N LEU A 249 -4.14 4.27 2.36
CA LEU A 249 -3.49 3.37 3.30
C LEU A 249 -2.29 4.04 4.01
N ALA A 250 -1.49 4.84 3.30
CA ALA A 250 -0.36 5.56 3.89
C ALA A 250 -0.81 6.66 4.88
N GLU A 251 -1.96 7.27 4.67
CA GLU A 251 -2.57 8.26 5.58
C GLU A 251 -2.96 7.66 6.94
N LEU A 252 -3.10 6.35 7.03
CA LEU A 252 -3.34 5.64 8.29
C LEU A 252 -2.10 5.61 9.20
N ALA A 253 -0.86 5.71 8.65
CA ALA A 253 0.37 5.62 9.43
C ALA A 253 0.46 6.59 10.62
N PRO A 254 0.25 7.92 10.44
CA PRO A 254 0.28 8.85 11.56
C PRO A 254 -0.88 8.64 12.54
N ARG A 255 -2.00 8.09 12.10
CA ARG A 255 -3.15 7.79 12.96
C ARG A 255 -2.91 6.57 13.85
N LEU A 256 -2.08 5.64 13.40
CA LEU A 256 -1.61 4.50 14.18
C LEU A 256 -0.38 4.83 15.04
N GLU A 257 0.06 6.10 15.06
CA GLU A 257 1.25 6.58 15.79
C GLU A 257 2.52 5.79 15.42
N LEU A 258 2.61 5.33 14.16
CA LEU A 258 3.76 4.59 13.70
C LEU A 258 4.95 5.52 13.51
N SER A 259 6.10 5.13 14.07
CA SER A 259 7.36 5.86 13.91
C SER A 259 7.88 5.67 12.49
N THR A 260 7.40 6.48 11.56
CA THR A 260 7.80 6.46 10.15
C THR A 260 8.48 7.75 9.76
N GLY A 261 9.39 7.69 8.78
CA GLY A 261 9.91 8.88 8.12
C GLY A 261 8.86 9.58 7.25
N ALA A 262 9.28 10.65 6.61
CA ALA A 262 8.41 11.43 5.70
C ALA A 262 8.10 10.67 4.39
N GLU A 263 8.84 9.61 4.06
CA GLU A 263 8.66 8.87 2.83
C GLU A 263 7.35 8.08 2.78
N TYR A 264 6.62 8.29 1.69
CA TYR A 264 5.33 7.69 1.43
C TYR A 264 5.37 6.15 1.43
N GLY A 265 6.36 5.55 0.76
CA GLY A 265 6.53 4.10 0.71
C GLY A 265 6.80 3.46 2.07
N GLU A 266 7.50 4.18 2.95
CA GLU A 266 7.76 3.75 4.33
C GLU A 266 6.47 3.72 5.15
N ARG A 267 5.62 4.76 5.03
CA ARG A 267 4.33 4.81 5.71
C ARG A 267 3.43 3.65 5.30
N LEU A 268 3.35 3.39 4.00
CA LEU A 268 2.52 2.30 3.48
C LEU A 268 2.95 0.94 4.03
N ARG A 269 4.26 0.68 4.08
CA ARG A 269 4.80 -0.58 4.58
C ARG A 269 4.59 -0.72 6.09
N ALA A 270 4.86 0.34 6.85
CA ALA A 270 4.63 0.35 8.28
C ALA A 270 3.16 0.08 8.64
N VAL A 271 2.23 0.62 7.87
CA VAL A 271 0.80 0.34 8.03
C VAL A 271 0.49 -1.13 7.76
N ARG A 272 0.99 -1.69 6.66
CA ARG A 272 0.75 -3.10 6.33
C ARG A 272 1.31 -4.03 7.40
N ASP A 273 2.52 -3.77 7.90
CA ASP A 273 3.14 -4.54 8.98
C ASP A 273 2.36 -4.41 10.28
N SER A 274 1.91 -3.19 10.63
CA SER A 274 1.07 -2.92 11.79
C SER A 274 -0.23 -3.73 11.74
N LEU A 275 -0.93 -3.68 10.62
CA LEU A 275 -2.18 -4.40 10.41
C LEU A 275 -1.96 -5.93 10.41
N ARG A 276 -0.88 -6.40 9.78
CA ARG A 276 -0.52 -7.82 9.72
C ARG A 276 -0.25 -8.41 11.11
N HIS A 277 0.48 -7.70 11.93
CA HIS A 277 0.83 -8.17 13.29
C HIS A 277 -0.23 -7.81 14.33
N GLY A 278 -1.22 -7.01 13.97
CA GLY A 278 -2.22 -6.52 14.92
C GLY A 278 -1.64 -5.61 16.00
N THR A 279 -0.56 -4.89 15.72
CA THR A 279 0.11 -3.99 16.65
C THR A 279 0.18 -2.59 16.10
N PRO A 280 -0.25 -1.53 16.82
CA PRO A 280 -0.72 -1.56 18.21
C PRO A 280 -2.15 -2.09 18.37
N TYR A 281 -2.93 -2.27 17.29
CA TYR A 281 -4.34 -2.65 17.33
C TYR A 281 -4.62 -3.92 16.53
N ALA A 282 -5.13 -4.97 17.18
CA ALA A 282 -5.49 -6.22 16.52
C ALA A 282 -6.90 -6.18 15.88
N ARG A 283 -7.80 -5.38 16.43
CA ARG A 283 -9.18 -5.26 15.95
C ARG A 283 -9.30 -4.07 15.00
N TRP A 284 -9.02 -4.28 13.72
CA TRP A 284 -9.16 -3.26 12.70
C TRP A 284 -10.17 -3.69 11.63
N LEU A 285 -10.90 -2.73 11.11
CA LEU A 285 -11.77 -2.83 9.94
C LEU A 285 -11.23 -1.89 8.86
N LEU A 286 -10.85 -2.45 7.73
CA LEU A 286 -10.48 -1.70 6.55
C LEU A 286 -11.58 -1.85 5.50
N ILE A 287 -12.11 -0.73 5.01
CA ILE A 287 -13.16 -0.72 3.99
C ILE A 287 -12.55 -0.23 2.69
N LEU A 288 -12.64 -1.06 1.64
CA LEU A 288 -12.11 -0.79 0.32
C LEU A 288 -13.26 -0.51 -0.63
N ASP A 289 -13.49 0.76 -0.94
CA ASP A 289 -14.64 1.15 -1.76
C ASP A 289 -14.25 1.26 -3.24
N GLY A 290 -15.00 0.55 -4.09
CA GLY A 290 -14.85 0.60 -5.53
C GLY A 290 -13.68 -0.22 -6.09
N ALA A 291 -13.30 -1.33 -5.47
CA ALA A 291 -12.25 -2.25 -5.93
C ALA A 291 -12.73 -3.10 -7.13
N ASP A 292 -12.91 -2.46 -8.28
CA ASP A 292 -13.41 -3.12 -9.49
C ASP A 292 -12.32 -3.91 -10.24
N GLU A 293 -11.03 -3.60 -9.96
CA GLU A 293 -9.85 -4.27 -10.51
C GLU A 293 -8.96 -4.79 -9.37
N PRO A 294 -9.35 -5.86 -8.69
CA PRO A 294 -8.67 -6.36 -7.51
C PRO A 294 -7.22 -6.77 -7.76
N ASP A 295 -6.87 -7.19 -8.98
CA ASP A 295 -5.51 -7.56 -9.36
C ASP A 295 -4.50 -6.39 -9.20
N GLN A 296 -4.97 -5.14 -9.31
CA GLN A 296 -4.12 -3.96 -9.14
C GLN A 296 -3.75 -3.67 -7.68
N ILE A 297 -4.50 -4.21 -6.73
CA ILE A 297 -4.31 -3.95 -5.29
C ILE A 297 -4.02 -5.22 -4.49
N ALA A 298 -4.08 -6.40 -5.10
CA ALA A 298 -3.96 -7.68 -4.42
C ALA A 298 -2.65 -7.82 -3.62
N ASP A 299 -1.53 -7.37 -4.18
CA ASP A 299 -0.22 -7.36 -3.53
C ASP A 299 -0.11 -6.38 -2.34
N LEU A 300 -1.06 -5.47 -2.21
CA LEU A 300 -1.09 -4.44 -1.17
C LEU A 300 -2.12 -4.73 -0.08
N LEU A 301 -3.00 -5.71 -0.27
CA LEU A 301 -4.01 -6.04 0.73
C LEU A 301 -3.34 -6.48 2.03
N PRO A 302 -3.69 -5.88 3.17
CA PRO A 302 -3.15 -6.33 4.44
C PRO A 302 -3.75 -7.70 4.79
N THR A 303 -2.90 -8.56 5.32
CA THR A 303 -3.30 -9.80 5.99
C THR A 303 -3.17 -9.58 7.49
N GLY A 304 -3.96 -10.26 8.32
CA GLY A 304 -3.85 -10.10 9.77
C GLY A 304 -5.13 -10.43 10.52
N PRO A 305 -5.21 -10.10 11.81
CA PRO A 305 -6.33 -10.49 12.66
C PRO A 305 -7.59 -9.63 12.49
N GLY A 306 -7.54 -8.56 11.69
CA GLY A 306 -8.68 -7.67 11.44
C GLY A 306 -9.51 -8.09 10.23
N HIS A 307 -10.45 -7.22 9.86
CA HIS A 307 -11.45 -7.50 8.84
C HIS A 307 -11.31 -6.56 7.62
N LEU A 308 -11.58 -7.12 6.43
CA LEU A 308 -11.64 -6.40 5.17
C LEU A 308 -13.07 -6.44 4.61
N LEU A 309 -13.65 -5.28 4.37
CA LEU A 309 -14.92 -5.12 3.67
C LEU A 309 -14.69 -4.43 2.34
N ILE A 310 -14.96 -5.11 1.25
CA ILE A 310 -14.66 -4.65 -0.11
C ILE A 310 -15.96 -4.38 -0.86
N THR A 311 -16.06 -3.29 -1.60
CA THR A 311 -17.17 -3.06 -2.54
C THR A 311 -16.65 -3.15 -3.96
N SER A 312 -17.35 -3.90 -4.83
CA SER A 312 -16.99 -4.06 -6.24
C SER A 312 -18.24 -4.21 -7.11
N ARG A 313 -18.07 -3.95 -8.41
CA ARG A 313 -19.11 -4.23 -9.42
C ARG A 313 -18.94 -5.58 -10.08
N ASN A 314 -17.76 -6.17 -9.96
CA ASN A 314 -17.38 -7.37 -10.69
C ASN A 314 -17.27 -8.56 -9.74
N SER A 315 -18.19 -9.52 -9.91
CA SER A 315 -18.17 -10.77 -9.15
C SER A 315 -17.08 -11.74 -9.61
N ALA A 316 -16.69 -11.69 -10.89
CA ALA A 316 -15.75 -12.63 -11.49
C ALA A 316 -14.29 -12.36 -11.11
N ARG A 317 -13.97 -11.14 -10.66
CA ARG A 317 -12.62 -10.71 -10.29
C ARG A 317 -12.44 -10.43 -8.80
N ALA A 318 -13.43 -10.77 -7.97
CA ALA A 318 -13.26 -10.64 -6.53
C ALA A 318 -12.13 -11.55 -6.05
N ALA A 319 -11.32 -11.03 -5.12
CA ALA A 319 -10.14 -11.74 -4.62
C ALA A 319 -10.48 -13.20 -4.26
N HIS A 320 -9.67 -14.14 -4.71
CA HIS A 320 -9.89 -15.59 -4.59
C HIS A 320 -10.13 -16.10 -3.16
N SER A 321 -9.93 -15.26 -2.15
CA SER A 321 -10.07 -15.58 -0.72
C SER A 321 -11.21 -14.84 0.00
N SER A 322 -12.09 -14.12 -0.73
CA SER A 322 -13.18 -13.37 -0.10
C SER A 322 -14.51 -14.09 -0.23
N MET A 323 -15.36 -13.97 0.81
CA MET A 323 -16.79 -14.34 0.70
C MET A 323 -17.50 -13.29 -0.16
N LEU A 324 -18.24 -13.76 -1.18
CA LEU A 324 -18.96 -12.90 -2.11
C LEU A 324 -20.41 -12.75 -1.65
N LEU A 325 -20.85 -11.52 -1.43
CA LEU A 325 -22.21 -11.19 -1.06
C LEU A 325 -22.85 -10.26 -2.09
N GLU A 326 -23.89 -10.72 -2.76
CA GLU A 326 -24.66 -9.90 -3.69
C GLU A 326 -25.50 -8.86 -2.96
N VAL A 327 -25.46 -7.63 -3.46
CA VAL A 327 -26.34 -6.55 -3.02
C VAL A 327 -27.39 -6.31 -4.13
N PRO A 328 -28.60 -6.85 -3.99
CA PRO A 328 -29.65 -6.68 -5.00
C PRO A 328 -30.28 -5.27 -4.95
N VAL A 329 -31.23 -4.97 -5.84
CA VAL A 329 -32.16 -3.83 -5.70
C VAL A 329 -32.97 -3.96 -4.40
N TYR A 330 -33.68 -2.93 -3.98
CA TYR A 330 -34.54 -3.02 -2.79
C TYR A 330 -35.73 -3.97 -3.04
N ASP A 331 -36.19 -4.61 -1.98
CA ASP A 331 -37.53 -5.19 -1.98
C ASP A 331 -38.55 -4.06 -2.04
N ARG A 332 -39.74 -4.35 -2.63
CA ARG A 332 -40.79 -3.37 -2.85
C ARG A 332 -41.18 -2.61 -1.56
N HIS A 333 -41.28 -3.31 -0.44
CA HIS A 333 -41.58 -2.66 0.85
C HIS A 333 -40.50 -1.71 1.34
N GLU A 334 -39.20 -2.04 1.08
CA GLU A 334 -38.07 -1.15 1.39
C GLU A 334 -38.07 0.08 0.50
N SER A 335 -38.40 -0.11 -0.79
CA SER A 335 -38.55 0.97 -1.77
C SER A 335 -39.61 1.98 -1.36
N VAL A 336 -40.81 1.49 -1.02
CA VAL A 336 -41.91 2.33 -0.54
C VAL A 336 -41.52 3.06 0.75
N ALA A 337 -40.88 2.36 1.68
CA ALA A 337 -40.41 2.96 2.94
C ALA A 337 -39.37 4.08 2.71
N LEU A 338 -38.42 3.88 1.77
CA LEU A 338 -37.44 4.91 1.40
C LEU A 338 -38.12 6.14 0.78
N ILE A 339 -38.99 5.92 -0.21
CA ILE A 339 -39.72 7.00 -0.90
C ILE A 339 -40.52 7.82 0.10
N ARG A 340 -41.32 7.19 0.96
CA ARG A 340 -42.16 7.88 1.95
C ARG A 340 -41.33 8.64 3.00
N ARG A 341 -40.15 8.10 3.34
CA ARG A 341 -39.19 8.80 4.24
C ARG A 341 -38.56 10.02 3.58
N ARG A 342 -38.30 9.95 2.26
CA ARG A 342 -37.69 11.02 1.47
C ARG A 342 -38.71 12.07 1.04
N ALA A 343 -39.92 11.64 0.72
CA ALA A 343 -41.05 12.44 0.29
C ALA A 343 -42.30 12.11 1.13
N PRO A 344 -42.44 12.63 2.35
CA PRO A 344 -43.54 12.32 3.26
C PRO A 344 -44.92 12.68 2.74
N ARG A 345 -45.02 13.56 1.74
CA ARG A 345 -46.26 13.98 1.12
C ARG A 345 -46.87 12.92 0.19
N LEU A 346 -46.08 11.95 -0.25
CA LEU A 346 -46.57 10.89 -1.14
C LEU A 346 -47.32 9.84 -0.35
N THR A 347 -48.44 9.41 -0.92
CA THR A 347 -49.22 8.26 -0.41
C THR A 347 -48.46 6.95 -0.68
N GLU A 348 -48.82 5.90 0.00
CA GLU A 348 -48.24 4.57 -0.17
C GLU A 348 -48.47 4.05 -1.61
N ALA A 349 -49.65 4.26 -2.20
CA ALA A 349 -49.96 3.88 -3.56
C ALA A 349 -49.15 4.69 -4.61
N GLU A 350 -48.87 5.95 -4.36
CA GLU A 350 -47.97 6.78 -5.21
C GLU A 350 -46.54 6.33 -5.10
N ALA A 351 -46.09 6.03 -3.90
CA ALA A 351 -44.73 5.51 -3.64
C ALA A 351 -44.53 4.13 -4.30
N ASP A 352 -45.54 3.24 -4.26
CA ASP A 352 -45.47 1.93 -4.88
C ASP A 352 -45.37 2.03 -6.41
N ARG A 353 -46.19 2.87 -7.06
CA ARG A 353 -46.10 3.12 -8.50
C ARG A 353 -44.78 3.74 -8.93
N LEU A 354 -44.23 4.66 -8.11
CA LEU A 354 -42.96 5.25 -8.37
C LEU A 354 -41.80 4.21 -8.25
N ALA A 355 -41.85 3.35 -7.24
CA ALA A 355 -40.91 2.26 -7.05
C ALA A 355 -40.89 1.28 -8.23
N GLU A 356 -42.09 0.91 -8.75
CA GLU A 356 -42.22 0.02 -9.90
C GLU A 356 -41.55 0.60 -11.14
N VAL A 357 -41.78 1.87 -11.46
CA VAL A 357 -41.25 2.52 -12.67
C VAL A 357 -39.75 2.77 -12.55
N LEU A 358 -39.25 2.96 -11.35
CA LEU A 358 -37.81 3.16 -11.06
C LEU A 358 -37.07 1.83 -10.76
N GLU A 359 -37.75 0.68 -11.02
CA GLU A 359 -37.16 -0.67 -10.91
C GLU A 359 -36.55 -0.96 -9.53
N ASP A 360 -37.14 -0.41 -8.47
CA ASP A 360 -36.68 -0.56 -7.09
C ASP A 360 -35.19 -0.20 -6.86
N LEU A 361 -34.59 0.62 -7.74
CA LEU A 361 -33.17 0.98 -7.66
C LEU A 361 -32.95 2.10 -6.62
N PRO A 362 -32.26 1.84 -5.50
CA PRO A 362 -32.16 2.77 -4.38
C PRO A 362 -31.68 4.18 -4.73
N LEU A 363 -30.73 4.29 -5.64
CA LEU A 363 -30.19 5.60 -6.08
C LEU A 363 -31.27 6.44 -6.76
N LEU A 364 -32.05 5.83 -7.67
CA LEU A 364 -33.12 6.52 -8.35
C LEU A 364 -34.25 6.89 -7.41
N LEU A 365 -34.62 5.98 -6.51
CA LEU A 365 -35.67 6.20 -5.53
C LEU A 365 -35.35 7.42 -4.65
N ASP A 366 -34.11 7.51 -4.10
CA ASP A 366 -33.69 8.62 -3.27
C ASP A 366 -33.71 9.95 -4.03
N GLN A 367 -33.19 9.96 -5.27
CA GLN A 367 -33.08 11.14 -6.10
C GLN A 367 -34.45 11.64 -6.55
N MET A 368 -35.27 10.77 -7.11
CA MET A 368 -36.57 11.16 -7.66
C MET A 368 -37.61 11.47 -6.58
N ALA A 369 -37.60 10.74 -5.47
CA ALA A 369 -38.43 11.08 -4.32
C ALA A 369 -38.04 12.45 -3.73
N GLY A 370 -36.73 12.74 -3.66
CA GLY A 370 -36.25 14.05 -3.23
C GLY A 370 -36.73 15.16 -4.16
N TRP A 371 -36.53 15.01 -5.44
CA TRP A 371 -36.96 15.99 -6.41
C TRP A 371 -38.48 16.20 -6.39
N LEU A 372 -39.29 15.13 -6.40
CA LEU A 372 -40.72 15.24 -6.29
C LEU A 372 -41.16 15.97 -5.04
N ASN A 373 -40.54 15.69 -3.88
CA ASN A 373 -40.84 16.35 -2.63
C ASN A 373 -40.66 17.88 -2.72
N ASP A 374 -39.53 18.30 -3.32
CA ASP A 374 -39.10 19.71 -3.35
C ASP A 374 -39.72 20.49 -4.51
N SER A 375 -40.02 19.87 -5.65
CA SER A 375 -40.62 20.52 -6.83
C SER A 375 -42.13 20.74 -6.74
N GLY A 376 -42.84 20.04 -5.85
CA GLY A 376 -44.29 20.06 -5.81
C GLY A 376 -44.97 19.32 -6.96
N THR A 377 -44.22 18.76 -7.91
CA THR A 377 -44.72 17.96 -9.04
C THR A 377 -45.45 16.70 -8.53
N SER A 378 -46.60 16.36 -9.12
CA SER A 378 -47.30 15.14 -8.76
C SER A 378 -46.62 13.91 -9.39
N VAL A 379 -46.80 12.73 -8.78
CA VAL A 379 -46.28 11.48 -9.34
C VAL A 379 -46.87 11.23 -10.74
N ASN A 380 -48.11 11.56 -10.98
CA ASN A 380 -48.76 11.38 -12.28
C ASN A 380 -48.11 12.26 -13.38
N GLU A 381 -47.91 13.53 -13.12
CA GLU A 381 -47.18 14.43 -14.02
C GLU A 381 -45.77 13.94 -14.30
N TYR A 382 -45.07 13.45 -13.28
CA TYR A 382 -43.74 12.86 -13.45
C TYR A 382 -43.74 11.62 -14.34
N LEU A 383 -44.72 10.74 -14.15
CA LEU A 383 -44.88 9.52 -14.98
C LEU A 383 -45.22 9.88 -16.42
N GLU A 384 -45.97 10.94 -16.67
CA GLU A 384 -46.25 11.46 -18.03
C GLU A 384 -45.01 12.06 -18.67
N LEU A 385 -44.17 12.80 -17.93
CA LEU A 385 -42.88 13.29 -18.40
C LEU A 385 -41.94 12.15 -18.79
N LEU A 386 -41.89 11.08 -17.99
CA LEU A 386 -41.10 9.88 -18.30
C LEU A 386 -41.60 9.18 -19.59
N ARG A 387 -42.91 9.22 -19.88
CA ARG A 387 -43.49 8.61 -21.09
C ARG A 387 -43.34 9.48 -22.34
N GLY A 388 -43.33 10.82 -22.16
CA GLY A 388 -43.23 11.80 -23.22
C GLY A 388 -41.83 12.10 -23.71
N ASP A 389 -40.84 11.97 -22.88
CA ASP A 389 -39.41 12.27 -23.19
C ASP A 389 -38.71 11.05 -23.79
N GLN A 390 -39.03 10.76 -25.04
CA GLN A 390 -38.25 9.83 -25.86
C GLN A 390 -36.96 10.55 -26.30
N SER A 391 -36.02 10.67 -25.40
CA SER A 391 -34.60 10.81 -25.61
C SER A 391 -34.07 12.07 -26.31
N SER A 392 -33.63 13.03 -25.51
CA SER A 392 -32.50 13.93 -25.88
C SER A 392 -31.16 13.50 -25.25
N VAL A 393 -31.14 12.59 -24.30
CA VAL A 393 -29.92 12.20 -23.55
C VAL A 393 -29.35 10.88 -24.04
N THR A 394 -28.11 10.93 -24.57
CA THR A 394 -27.40 9.73 -25.02
C THR A 394 -26.76 9.01 -23.83
N VAL A 395 -27.45 8.01 -23.30
CA VAL A 395 -26.92 7.19 -22.17
C VAL A 395 -26.54 5.81 -22.69
N PRO A 396 -25.41 5.24 -22.27
CA PRO A 396 -25.01 3.90 -22.67
C PRO A 396 -26.07 2.85 -22.38
N SER A 397 -26.19 1.87 -23.28
CA SER A 397 -27.21 0.81 -23.22
C SER A 397 -27.10 -0.10 -21.99
N GLU A 398 -25.98 -0.05 -21.29
CA GLU A 398 -25.72 -0.80 -20.05
C GLU A 398 -26.50 -0.29 -18.83
N PHE A 399 -27.18 0.87 -18.93
CA PHE A 399 -27.99 1.41 -17.84
C PHE A 399 -29.48 1.15 -18.06
N PRO A 400 -30.27 0.87 -17.00
CA PRO A 400 -31.71 0.71 -17.07
C PRO A 400 -32.43 1.90 -17.76
N LEU A 401 -33.46 1.63 -18.52
CA LEU A 401 -34.21 2.67 -19.23
C LEU A 401 -34.78 3.71 -18.27
N ALA A 402 -35.33 3.25 -17.15
CA ALA A 402 -35.85 4.12 -16.09
C ALA A 402 -34.83 5.13 -15.58
N PHE A 403 -33.57 4.70 -15.46
CA PHE A 403 -32.49 5.57 -15.04
C PHE A 403 -32.19 6.68 -16.07
N ARG A 404 -32.15 6.33 -17.35
CA ARG A 404 -31.90 7.27 -18.44
C ARG A 404 -32.94 8.36 -18.51
N THR A 405 -34.19 7.97 -18.49
CA THR A 405 -35.34 8.89 -18.61
C THR A 405 -35.47 9.80 -17.38
N ALA A 406 -35.32 9.26 -16.19
CA ALA A 406 -35.38 10.03 -14.94
C ALA A 406 -34.32 11.14 -14.89
N TRP A 407 -33.11 10.81 -15.32
CA TRP A 407 -32.01 11.77 -15.37
C TRP A 407 -32.15 12.85 -16.44
N SER A 408 -32.75 12.52 -17.59
CA SER A 408 -33.06 13.49 -18.62
C SER A 408 -33.99 14.58 -18.10
N VAL A 409 -35.06 14.18 -17.44
CA VAL A 409 -36.03 15.11 -16.83
C VAL A 409 -35.34 16.01 -15.77
N LEU A 410 -34.51 15.42 -14.92
CA LEU A 410 -33.78 16.17 -13.86
C LEU A 410 -32.81 17.20 -14.44
N LEU A 411 -32.00 16.79 -15.43
CA LEU A 411 -31.00 17.69 -16.05
C LEU A 411 -31.68 18.85 -16.79
N ASN A 412 -32.78 18.58 -17.51
CA ASN A 412 -33.55 19.63 -18.20
C ASN A 412 -34.08 20.66 -17.19
N LYS A 413 -34.57 20.19 -16.07
CA LYS A 413 -35.08 21.08 -15.00
C LYS A 413 -33.97 21.89 -14.35
N LEU A 414 -32.82 21.30 -14.11
CA LEU A 414 -31.63 22.01 -13.59
C LEU A 414 -31.12 23.07 -14.58
N ARG A 415 -31.16 22.80 -15.90
CA ARG A 415 -30.79 23.78 -16.92
C ARG A 415 -31.67 25.03 -16.88
N GLU A 416 -32.98 24.84 -16.63
CA GLU A 416 -33.94 25.95 -16.53
C GLU A 416 -33.78 26.75 -15.24
N SER A 417 -33.52 26.06 -14.11
CA SER A 417 -33.54 26.67 -12.78
C SER A 417 -32.19 27.16 -12.27
N SER A 418 -31.07 26.58 -12.70
CA SER A 418 -29.71 26.91 -12.23
C SER A 418 -28.63 26.48 -13.24
N PRO A 419 -28.37 27.31 -14.26
CA PRO A 419 -27.32 27.05 -15.23
C PRO A 419 -25.93 26.94 -14.61
N GLU A 420 -25.67 27.66 -13.50
CA GLU A 420 -24.40 27.57 -12.78
C GLU A 420 -24.20 26.19 -12.12
N SER A 421 -25.26 25.58 -11.60
CA SER A 421 -25.21 24.21 -11.06
C SER A 421 -24.90 23.19 -12.15
N VAL A 422 -25.47 23.36 -13.35
CA VAL A 422 -25.16 22.50 -14.50
C VAL A 422 -23.73 22.71 -14.96
N ALA A 423 -23.24 23.95 -15.01
CA ALA A 423 -21.84 24.24 -15.36
C ALA A 423 -20.86 23.57 -14.37
N LEU A 424 -21.12 23.67 -13.07
CA LEU A 424 -20.31 22.99 -12.04
C LEU A 424 -20.35 21.47 -12.22
N LEU A 425 -21.54 20.92 -12.46
CA LEU A 425 -21.69 19.47 -12.66
C LEU A 425 -20.95 19.00 -13.90
N ARG A 426 -20.99 19.76 -15.00
CA ARG A 426 -20.23 19.48 -16.23
C ARG A 426 -18.72 19.52 -15.98
N LEU A 427 -18.19 20.53 -15.27
CA LEU A 427 -16.78 20.59 -14.87
C LEU A 427 -16.37 19.35 -14.06
N CYS A 428 -17.20 18.94 -13.10
CA CYS A 428 -16.92 17.77 -12.27
C CYS A 428 -16.76 16.48 -13.09
N THR A 429 -17.36 16.39 -14.30
CA THR A 429 -17.25 15.19 -15.14
C THR A 429 -15.90 15.05 -15.86
N PHE A 430 -15.05 16.04 -15.81
CA PHE A 430 -13.66 15.98 -16.31
C PHE A 430 -12.62 15.70 -15.21
N PHE A 431 -13.08 15.47 -14.00
CA PHE A 431 -12.31 14.81 -12.95
C PHE A 431 -12.65 13.30 -12.89
N ALA A 432 -11.83 12.52 -12.22
CA ALA A 432 -12.15 11.12 -11.95
C ALA A 432 -13.45 11.02 -11.13
N PRO A 433 -14.35 10.06 -11.44
CA PRO A 433 -15.59 9.89 -10.68
C PRO A 433 -15.30 9.47 -9.23
N GLY A 434 -16.17 9.88 -8.32
CA GLY A 434 -16.00 9.71 -6.89
C GLY A 434 -15.79 11.04 -6.19
N PHE A 435 -14.72 11.17 -5.42
CA PHE A 435 -14.37 12.45 -4.77
C PHE A 435 -13.69 13.38 -5.76
N VAL A 436 -14.36 14.46 -6.10
CA VAL A 436 -13.88 15.49 -7.01
C VAL A 436 -13.30 16.66 -6.20
N PRO A 437 -12.03 17.02 -6.41
CA PRO A 437 -11.38 18.13 -5.69
C PRO A 437 -11.80 19.47 -6.31
N VAL A 438 -12.99 19.94 -5.95
CA VAL A 438 -13.56 21.16 -6.55
C VAL A 438 -12.78 22.45 -6.16
N HIS A 439 -11.95 22.38 -5.12
CA HIS A 439 -11.05 23.50 -4.77
C HIS A 439 -10.02 23.78 -5.87
N ILE A 440 -9.57 22.77 -6.62
CA ILE A 440 -8.65 22.93 -7.76
C ILE A 440 -9.24 23.86 -8.83
N LEU A 441 -10.55 23.83 -9.04
CA LEU A 441 -11.20 24.72 -10.00
C LEU A 441 -11.06 26.21 -9.61
N ARG A 442 -10.95 26.51 -8.32
CA ARG A 442 -10.83 27.87 -7.80
C ARG A 442 -9.41 28.45 -7.89
N GLU A 443 -8.43 27.64 -8.26
CA GLU A 443 -7.07 28.12 -8.52
C GLU A 443 -6.93 28.74 -9.92
N THR A 444 -7.95 28.58 -10.77
CA THR A 444 -7.99 29.17 -12.12
C THR A 444 -8.49 30.60 -12.05
N THR A 445 -7.86 31.51 -12.81
CA THR A 445 -8.33 32.88 -12.96
C THR A 445 -9.61 32.93 -13.82
N ALA A 446 -10.63 33.64 -13.34
CA ALA A 446 -11.93 33.70 -14.02
C ALA A 446 -11.94 34.56 -15.28
N GLU A 447 -10.91 35.39 -15.50
CA GLU A 447 -10.87 36.39 -16.57
C GLU A 447 -10.94 35.83 -18.00
N GLU A 448 -10.65 34.54 -18.18
CA GLU A 448 -10.63 33.85 -19.49
C GLU A 448 -11.72 32.79 -19.64
N LEU A 449 -12.73 32.77 -18.73
CA LEU A 449 -13.74 31.74 -18.70
C LEU A 449 -15.10 32.26 -19.21
N PRO A 450 -15.87 31.44 -19.97
CA PRO A 450 -17.19 31.81 -20.44
C PRO A 450 -18.22 31.84 -19.28
N GLU A 451 -19.27 32.65 -19.47
CA GLU A 451 -20.46 32.57 -18.61
C GLU A 451 -21.20 31.23 -18.87
N PRO A 452 -21.72 30.51 -17.85
CA PRO A 452 -21.85 30.92 -16.44
C PRO A 452 -20.66 30.50 -15.56
N VAL A 453 -19.58 29.95 -16.11
CA VAL A 453 -18.42 29.41 -15.33
C VAL A 453 -17.65 30.52 -14.63
N ALA A 454 -17.40 31.65 -15.33
CA ALA A 454 -16.74 32.81 -14.74
C ALA A 454 -17.45 33.27 -13.46
N ARG A 455 -18.77 33.45 -13.54
CA ARG A 455 -19.62 33.82 -12.42
C ARG A 455 -19.61 32.83 -11.27
N LEU A 456 -19.55 31.51 -11.63
CA LEU A 456 -19.48 30.43 -10.64
C LEU A 456 -18.19 30.48 -9.83
N LEU A 457 -17.05 30.82 -10.45
CA LEU A 457 -15.75 30.85 -9.79
C LEU A 457 -15.47 32.18 -9.07
N ASP A 458 -15.95 33.30 -9.58
CA ASP A 458 -15.74 34.66 -9.01
C ASP A 458 -16.59 34.94 -7.78
N ASP A 459 -17.84 34.44 -7.75
CA ASP A 459 -18.76 34.73 -6.67
C ASP A 459 -18.94 33.55 -5.71
N PRO A 460 -18.37 33.60 -4.49
CA PRO A 460 -18.53 32.54 -3.49
C PRO A 460 -19.99 32.22 -3.14
N GLN A 461 -20.92 33.17 -3.28
CA GLN A 461 -22.34 32.94 -3.01
C GLN A 461 -23.00 32.13 -4.14
N VAL A 462 -22.61 32.41 -5.40
CA VAL A 462 -23.04 31.62 -6.55
C VAL A 462 -22.53 30.22 -6.43
N TRP A 463 -21.25 30.07 -6.08
CA TRP A 463 -20.62 28.77 -5.84
C TRP A 463 -21.36 27.93 -4.78
N HIS A 464 -21.62 28.52 -3.60
CA HIS A 464 -22.33 27.81 -2.54
C HIS A 464 -23.74 27.44 -2.94
N ARG A 465 -24.48 28.35 -3.59
CA ARG A 465 -25.82 28.05 -4.11
C ARG A 465 -25.82 26.94 -5.11
N ALA A 466 -24.85 26.90 -6.03
CA ALA A 466 -24.75 25.83 -7.03
C ALA A 466 -24.50 24.47 -6.36
N ILE A 467 -23.59 24.39 -5.40
CA ILE A 467 -23.35 23.17 -4.63
C ILE A 467 -24.60 22.76 -3.84
N ASP A 468 -25.22 23.69 -3.12
CA ASP A 468 -26.39 23.39 -2.30
C ASP A 468 -27.57 22.88 -3.15
N GLN A 469 -27.74 23.40 -4.34
CA GLN A 469 -28.76 22.95 -5.27
C GLN A 469 -28.46 21.53 -5.80
N LEU A 470 -27.21 21.24 -6.18
CA LEU A 470 -26.81 19.88 -6.55
C LEU A 470 -26.95 18.89 -5.39
N ARG A 471 -26.74 19.35 -4.15
CA ARG A 471 -26.96 18.55 -2.93
C ARG A 471 -28.44 18.30 -2.66
N GLN A 472 -29.29 19.31 -2.84
CA GLN A 472 -30.74 19.21 -2.67
C GLN A 472 -31.32 18.12 -3.57
N TYR A 473 -30.87 18.05 -4.81
CA TYR A 473 -31.24 17.00 -5.76
C TYR A 473 -30.47 15.67 -5.59
N SER A 474 -29.67 15.52 -4.53
CA SER A 474 -28.84 14.33 -4.29
C SER A 474 -27.87 13.97 -5.43
N VAL A 475 -27.55 14.93 -6.28
CA VAL A 475 -26.60 14.77 -7.41
C VAL A 475 -25.16 14.68 -6.92
N VAL A 476 -24.81 15.51 -5.92
CA VAL A 476 -23.50 15.50 -5.26
C VAL A 476 -23.67 15.37 -3.74
N ARG A 477 -22.65 14.88 -3.07
CA ARG A 477 -22.58 14.78 -1.62
C ARG A 477 -21.28 15.45 -1.12
N PRO A 478 -21.31 16.20 -0.01
CA PRO A 478 -20.10 16.77 0.56
C PRO A 478 -19.27 15.68 1.25
N GLU A 479 -17.95 15.87 1.27
CA GLU A 479 -17.08 15.03 2.08
C GLU A 479 -17.15 15.41 3.56
N PRO A 480 -17.17 14.44 4.49
CA PRO A 480 -17.06 14.69 5.92
C PRO A 480 -15.60 15.00 6.30
N GLY A 481 -15.35 16.14 6.92
CA GLY A 481 -14.07 16.42 7.59
C GLY A 481 -13.18 17.48 6.95
N GLY A 482 -13.52 18.01 5.78
CA GLY A 482 -12.90 19.24 5.29
C GLY A 482 -13.43 20.46 6.04
N ASP A 483 -12.55 21.38 6.41
CA ASP A 483 -12.96 22.70 6.95
C ASP A 483 -14.00 23.30 6.01
N ASN A 484 -15.23 23.46 6.49
CA ASN A 484 -16.39 23.88 5.69
C ASN A 484 -16.24 25.26 5.02
N ALA A 485 -15.14 25.97 5.26
CA ALA A 485 -14.88 27.29 4.69
C ALA A 485 -14.29 27.27 3.26
N SER A 486 -13.71 26.14 2.79
CA SER A 486 -13.01 26.07 1.50
C SER A 486 -13.64 25.14 0.47
N GLY A 487 -14.76 24.44 0.74
CA GLY A 487 -15.48 23.62 -0.24
C GLY A 487 -14.60 22.56 -0.93
N GLY A 488 -13.77 21.80 -0.17
CA GLY A 488 -12.67 21.02 -0.71
C GLY A 488 -13.05 19.92 -1.69
N TYR A 489 -14.02 19.04 -1.31
CA TYR A 489 -14.39 17.88 -2.15
C TYR A 489 -15.89 17.71 -2.25
N VAL A 490 -16.37 17.24 -3.41
CA VAL A 490 -17.73 16.74 -3.59
C VAL A 490 -17.68 15.32 -4.13
N TYR A 491 -18.54 14.47 -3.62
CA TYR A 491 -18.69 13.13 -4.17
C TYR A 491 -19.69 13.14 -5.32
N LEU A 492 -19.25 12.75 -6.52
CA LEU A 492 -20.08 12.59 -7.70
C LEU A 492 -20.17 11.10 -8.07
N HIS A 493 -21.41 10.57 -8.06
CA HIS A 493 -21.60 9.18 -8.42
C HIS A 493 -21.24 8.95 -9.89
N ARG A 494 -20.50 7.88 -10.17
CA ARG A 494 -19.99 7.58 -11.53
C ARG A 494 -21.06 7.45 -12.62
N MET A 495 -22.27 7.00 -12.28
CA MET A 495 -23.39 6.97 -13.25
C MET A 495 -23.78 8.39 -13.65
N VAL A 496 -23.87 9.31 -12.70
CA VAL A 496 -24.16 10.71 -12.95
C VAL A 496 -23.04 11.33 -13.80
N HIS A 497 -21.79 11.06 -13.45
CA HIS A 497 -20.62 11.46 -14.21
C HIS A 497 -20.71 11.03 -15.68
N GLN A 498 -21.03 9.77 -15.97
CA GLN A 498 -21.15 9.27 -17.33
C GLN A 498 -22.32 9.90 -18.12
N ILE A 499 -23.48 10.05 -17.50
CA ILE A 499 -24.66 10.63 -18.16
C ILE A 499 -24.39 12.08 -18.52
N VAL A 500 -23.93 12.89 -17.59
CA VAL A 500 -23.67 14.31 -17.82
C VAL A 500 -22.56 14.50 -18.88
N ARG A 501 -21.54 13.65 -18.87
CA ARG A 501 -20.48 13.69 -19.88
C ARG A 501 -20.99 13.32 -21.28
N ASN A 502 -21.87 12.33 -21.37
CA ASN A 502 -22.44 11.89 -22.65
C ASN A 502 -23.50 12.86 -23.20
N ASP A 503 -24.14 13.63 -22.36
CA ASP A 503 -25.13 14.64 -22.71
C ASP A 503 -24.53 15.93 -23.30
N MET A 504 -23.21 16.11 -23.22
CA MET A 504 -22.52 17.27 -23.79
C MET A 504 -22.21 17.04 -25.27
N SER A 505 -22.32 18.10 -26.08
CA SER A 505 -21.77 18.16 -27.44
C SER A 505 -20.24 17.96 -27.43
N ASP A 506 -19.66 17.60 -28.56
CA ASP A 506 -18.21 17.49 -28.65
C ASP A 506 -17.50 18.83 -28.44
N GLU A 507 -18.15 19.95 -28.83
CA GLU A 507 -17.64 21.30 -28.57
C GLU A 507 -17.64 21.62 -27.07
N ASP A 508 -18.77 21.40 -26.38
CA ASP A 508 -18.85 21.55 -24.93
C ASP A 508 -17.80 20.68 -24.21
N ARG A 509 -17.64 19.43 -24.62
CA ARG A 509 -16.63 18.52 -24.02
C ARG A 509 -15.23 19.08 -24.11
N GLN A 510 -14.84 19.57 -25.31
CA GLN A 510 -13.52 20.18 -25.51
C GLN A 510 -13.34 21.42 -24.65
N GLU A 511 -14.35 22.28 -24.59
CA GLU A 511 -14.34 23.51 -23.81
C GLU A 511 -14.19 23.22 -22.30
N PHE A 512 -15.08 22.40 -21.73
CA PHE A 512 -15.04 22.06 -20.30
C PHE A 512 -13.80 21.27 -19.92
N ALA A 513 -13.33 20.34 -20.78
CA ALA A 513 -12.05 19.66 -20.58
C ALA A 513 -10.90 20.66 -20.54
N GLY A 514 -10.89 21.65 -21.44
CA GLY A 514 -9.88 22.72 -21.47
C GLY A 514 -9.86 23.55 -20.20
N MET A 515 -11.03 23.87 -19.63
CA MET A 515 -11.11 24.57 -18.35
C MET A 515 -10.51 23.74 -17.20
N VAL A 516 -10.83 22.46 -17.11
CA VAL A 516 -10.28 21.57 -16.08
C VAL A 516 -8.78 21.35 -16.26
N ARG A 517 -8.28 21.24 -17.50
CA ARG A 517 -6.83 21.20 -17.78
C ARG A 517 -6.11 22.45 -17.26
N ARG A 518 -6.65 23.65 -17.50
CA ARG A 518 -6.07 24.90 -16.95
C ARG A 518 -6.05 24.87 -15.41
N ALA A 519 -7.11 24.38 -14.78
CA ALA A 519 -7.16 24.23 -13.33
C ALA A 519 -6.10 23.25 -12.81
N LEU A 520 -5.91 22.11 -13.45
CA LEU A 520 -4.85 21.15 -13.09
C LEU A 520 -3.43 21.72 -13.30
N ILE A 521 -3.23 22.54 -14.34
CA ILE A 521 -1.95 23.23 -14.55
C ILE A 521 -1.71 24.26 -13.44
N ALA A 522 -2.72 25.06 -13.07
CA ALA A 522 -2.61 26.03 -11.98
C ALA A 522 -2.30 25.38 -10.63
N ALA A 523 -2.84 24.16 -10.40
CA ALA A 523 -2.60 23.39 -9.19
C ALA A 523 -1.24 22.65 -9.17
N ASP A 524 -0.46 22.66 -10.27
CA ASP A 524 0.85 22.01 -10.31
C ASP A 524 1.88 22.76 -9.46
N PRO A 525 2.41 22.17 -8.38
CA PRO A 525 3.43 22.84 -7.57
C PRO A 525 4.77 23.07 -8.30
N GLY A 526 4.99 22.43 -9.47
CA GLY A 526 6.24 22.52 -10.25
C GLY A 526 7.47 21.89 -9.58
N ARG A 527 7.30 21.21 -8.45
CA ARG A 527 8.38 20.69 -7.60
C ARG A 527 8.20 19.19 -7.26
N PRO A 528 8.22 18.27 -8.25
CA PRO A 528 7.96 16.85 -8.03
C PRO A 528 9.01 16.13 -7.17
N ALA A 529 10.17 16.74 -6.96
CA ALA A 529 11.22 16.20 -6.09
C ALA A 529 11.04 16.59 -4.60
N ASP A 530 10.16 17.55 -4.31
CA ASP A 530 9.85 18.00 -2.96
C ASP A 530 8.74 17.12 -2.36
N THR A 531 9.05 16.46 -1.25
CA THR A 531 8.11 15.56 -0.58
C THR A 531 6.87 16.28 -0.04
N ASP A 532 6.98 17.57 0.28
CA ASP A 532 5.84 18.37 0.75
C ASP A 532 4.83 18.66 -0.38
N ALA A 533 5.27 18.60 -1.65
CA ALA A 533 4.41 18.72 -2.82
C ALA A 533 3.71 17.40 -3.23
N TRP A 534 4.12 16.26 -2.69
CA TRP A 534 3.60 14.96 -3.10
C TRP A 534 2.10 14.76 -2.88
N PRO A 535 1.46 15.25 -1.80
CA PRO A 535 0.01 15.17 -1.66
C PRO A 535 -0.74 15.81 -2.83
N HIS A 536 -0.29 16.95 -3.34
CA HIS A 536 -0.89 17.63 -4.48
C HIS A 536 -0.76 16.81 -5.78
N TYR A 537 0.42 16.21 -6.03
CA TYR A 537 0.57 15.32 -7.19
C TYR A 537 -0.29 14.06 -7.08
N ALA A 538 -0.40 13.48 -5.89
CA ALA A 538 -1.27 12.34 -5.66
C ALA A 538 -2.74 12.67 -5.93
N GLU A 539 -3.15 13.90 -5.67
CA GLU A 539 -4.48 14.42 -5.99
C GLU A 539 -4.66 14.65 -7.50
N ILE A 540 -3.67 15.22 -8.19
CA ILE A 540 -3.75 15.55 -9.63
C ILE A 540 -3.75 14.29 -10.51
N VAL A 541 -2.88 13.33 -10.25
CA VAL A 541 -2.63 12.15 -11.13
C VAL A 541 -3.90 11.38 -11.51
N PRO A 542 -4.87 11.10 -10.62
CA PRO A 542 -6.10 10.38 -10.99
C PRO A 542 -6.97 11.09 -12.03
N HIS A 543 -6.82 12.40 -12.17
CA HIS A 543 -7.69 13.25 -12.99
C HIS A 543 -7.14 13.48 -14.41
N LEU A 544 -5.86 13.21 -14.66
CA LEU A 544 -5.20 13.47 -15.95
C LEU A 544 -5.94 12.83 -17.13
N GLU A 545 -6.32 11.57 -17.02
CA GLU A 545 -7.02 10.84 -18.07
C GLU A 545 -8.41 11.45 -18.35
N TYR A 546 -9.15 11.81 -17.30
CA TYR A 546 -10.51 12.33 -17.41
C TYR A 546 -10.56 13.75 -17.98
N ALA A 547 -9.52 14.54 -17.77
CA ALA A 547 -9.37 15.89 -18.30
C ALA A 547 -8.83 15.88 -19.76
N ASP A 548 -8.70 14.71 -20.39
CA ASP A 548 -8.15 14.52 -21.74
C ASP A 548 -6.74 15.12 -21.92
N THR A 549 -5.92 15.14 -20.84
CA THR A 549 -4.55 15.69 -20.87
C THR A 549 -3.61 14.86 -21.72
N LEU A 550 -3.85 13.56 -21.85
CA LEU A 550 -2.92 12.61 -22.47
C LEU A 550 -2.74 12.87 -23.98
N ARG A 551 -3.74 13.47 -24.63
CA ARG A 551 -3.75 13.80 -26.05
C ARG A 551 -3.60 15.29 -26.34
N ASP A 552 -3.48 16.11 -25.32
CA ASP A 552 -3.37 17.54 -25.45
C ASP A 552 -2.04 17.97 -26.13
N THR A 553 -2.04 19.13 -26.73
CA THR A 553 -0.88 19.68 -27.45
C THR A 553 -0.21 20.84 -26.72
N ASP A 554 -0.79 21.28 -25.63
CA ASP A 554 -0.28 22.40 -24.85
C ASP A 554 1.02 21.99 -24.13
N PRO A 555 2.13 22.74 -24.31
CA PRO A 555 3.38 22.49 -23.57
C PRO A 555 3.22 22.51 -22.05
N ALA A 556 2.29 23.30 -21.51
CA ALA A 556 2.03 23.36 -20.07
C ALA A 556 1.40 22.04 -19.56
N VAL A 557 0.48 21.45 -20.34
CA VAL A 557 -0.08 20.12 -20.06
C VAL A 557 1.01 19.04 -20.09
N HIS A 558 1.92 19.14 -21.08
CA HIS A 558 3.06 18.22 -21.16
C HIS A 558 3.97 18.32 -19.93
N ALA A 559 4.28 19.56 -19.49
CA ALA A 559 5.09 19.76 -18.29
C ALA A 559 4.40 19.13 -17.05
N LEU A 560 3.09 19.33 -16.87
CA LEU A 560 2.31 18.73 -15.80
C LEU A 560 2.40 17.19 -15.82
N VAL A 561 2.22 16.56 -16.97
CA VAL A 561 2.32 15.10 -17.13
C VAL A 561 3.73 14.61 -16.78
N LEU A 562 4.79 15.32 -17.20
CA LEU A 562 6.18 14.96 -16.86
C LEU A 562 6.47 15.11 -15.36
N HIS A 563 5.92 16.16 -14.72
CA HIS A 563 6.02 16.33 -13.28
C HIS A 563 5.31 15.16 -12.54
N CYS A 564 4.13 14.76 -12.98
CA CYS A 564 3.42 13.61 -12.44
C CYS A 564 4.19 12.30 -12.63
N LEU A 565 4.79 12.05 -13.79
CA LEU A 565 5.64 10.88 -14.02
C LEU A 565 6.88 10.87 -13.11
N ARG A 566 7.51 12.03 -12.93
CA ARG A 566 8.64 12.17 -12.01
C ARG A 566 8.22 11.92 -10.56
N PHE A 567 7.07 12.44 -10.14
CA PHE A 567 6.49 12.15 -8.83
C PHE A 567 6.26 10.64 -8.65
N LEU A 568 5.63 9.96 -9.61
CA LEU A 568 5.36 8.53 -9.57
C LEU A 568 6.65 7.70 -9.45
N TYR A 569 7.73 8.13 -10.13
CA TYR A 569 9.04 7.51 -9.97
C TYR A 569 9.62 7.72 -8.56
N LEU A 570 9.60 8.95 -8.04
CA LEU A 570 10.20 9.27 -6.74
C LEU A 570 9.41 8.71 -5.57
N SER A 571 8.08 8.60 -5.69
CA SER A 571 7.20 8.00 -4.68
C SER A 571 7.21 6.47 -4.69
N GLY A 572 7.88 5.82 -5.66
CA GLY A 572 7.92 4.36 -5.78
C GLY A 572 6.69 3.77 -6.49
N GLU A 573 5.86 4.61 -7.15
CA GLU A 573 4.68 4.19 -7.91
C GLU A 573 5.02 3.76 -9.34
N TYR A 574 6.08 2.96 -9.49
CA TYR A 574 6.67 2.64 -10.79
C TYR A 574 5.66 2.09 -11.80
N GLY A 575 4.82 1.13 -11.38
CA GLY A 575 3.82 0.53 -12.26
C GLY A 575 2.73 1.50 -12.72
N ALA A 576 2.31 2.44 -11.86
CA ALA A 576 1.37 3.50 -12.26
C ALA A 576 2.03 4.48 -13.26
N GLY A 577 3.30 4.81 -13.02
CA GLY A 577 4.08 5.64 -13.93
C GLY A 577 4.29 4.99 -15.30
N VAL A 578 4.58 3.69 -15.34
CA VAL A 578 4.69 2.92 -16.60
C VAL A 578 3.39 3.01 -17.39
N ARG A 579 2.24 2.70 -16.78
CA ARG A 579 0.94 2.78 -17.46
C ARG A 579 0.61 4.18 -17.97
N LEU A 580 0.88 5.22 -17.17
CA LEU A 580 0.68 6.60 -17.62
C LEU A 580 1.55 6.93 -18.82
N ALA A 581 2.83 6.56 -18.79
CA ALA A 581 3.75 6.80 -19.91
C ALA A 581 3.32 6.05 -21.18
N GLU A 582 2.87 4.79 -21.05
CA GLU A 582 2.36 3.98 -22.18
C GLU A 582 1.11 4.57 -22.83
N GLN A 583 0.24 5.21 -22.05
CA GLN A 583 -0.94 5.90 -22.58
C GLN A 583 -0.57 7.19 -23.32
N VAL A 584 0.42 7.91 -22.79
CA VAL A 584 0.83 9.23 -23.35
C VAL A 584 1.73 9.10 -24.58
N LEU A 585 2.64 8.13 -24.56
CA LEU A 585 3.72 8.01 -25.55
C LEU A 585 3.21 7.94 -27.01
N PRO A 586 2.20 7.11 -27.37
CA PRO A 586 1.68 7.06 -28.74
C PRO A 586 1.11 8.40 -29.20
N ALA A 587 0.35 9.06 -28.33
CA ALA A 587 -0.29 10.33 -28.67
C ALA A 587 0.72 11.46 -28.91
N TRP A 588 1.88 11.41 -28.27
CA TRP A 588 2.94 12.41 -28.48
C TRP A 588 3.87 12.06 -29.65
N GLN A 589 3.99 10.78 -30.02
CA GLN A 589 4.80 10.32 -31.16
C GLN A 589 4.15 10.59 -32.53
N ASP A 590 2.82 10.51 -32.64
CA ASP A 590 2.07 10.64 -33.89
C ASP A 590 2.00 12.09 -34.42
N ARG A 591 2.77 13.03 -33.90
CA ARG A 591 2.74 14.44 -34.29
C ARG A 591 3.61 14.74 -35.51
N PRO A 592 3.08 15.45 -36.49
CA PRO A 592 3.90 15.95 -37.58
C PRO A 592 4.76 17.12 -37.10
N GLY A 593 6.09 16.99 -37.16
CA GLY A 593 7.02 18.08 -36.84
C GLY A 593 8.37 17.62 -36.28
N ARG A 594 9.20 18.57 -35.86
CA ARG A 594 10.51 18.26 -35.23
C ARG A 594 10.30 17.54 -33.91
N PRO A 595 11.19 16.61 -33.56
CA PRO A 595 11.18 15.98 -32.23
C PRO A 595 11.18 17.03 -31.12
N ASP A 596 10.18 16.99 -30.26
CA ASP A 596 10.01 17.92 -29.15
C ASP A 596 10.90 17.46 -27.98
N ASP A 597 11.60 18.40 -27.35
CA ASP A 597 12.40 18.11 -26.13
C ASP A 597 11.58 17.45 -25.03
N LEU A 598 10.26 17.72 -24.97
CA LEU A 598 9.33 17.14 -24.00
C LEU A 598 9.03 15.65 -24.28
N LEU A 599 8.94 15.23 -25.57
CA LEU A 599 8.80 13.83 -25.94
C LEU A 599 10.03 13.01 -25.51
N TRP A 600 11.21 13.59 -25.67
CA TRP A 600 12.44 12.94 -25.23
C TRP A 600 12.54 12.87 -23.70
N GLU A 601 12.02 13.87 -22.99
CA GLU A 601 11.91 13.86 -21.54
C GLU A 601 10.92 12.78 -21.05
N LEU A 602 9.79 12.61 -21.75
CA LEU A 602 8.86 11.51 -21.53
C LEU A 602 9.57 10.15 -21.66
N GLY A 603 10.32 9.94 -22.75
CA GLY A 603 11.10 8.72 -22.98
C GLY A 603 12.10 8.44 -21.83
N HIS A 604 12.75 9.49 -21.31
CA HIS A 604 13.65 9.36 -20.17
C HIS A 604 12.93 8.93 -18.88
N HIS A 605 11.78 9.55 -18.56
CA HIS A 605 11.00 9.16 -17.39
C HIS A 605 10.45 7.75 -17.53
N TYR A 606 9.96 7.39 -18.70
CA TYR A 606 9.48 6.05 -18.99
C TYR A 606 10.56 4.98 -18.82
N ALA A 607 11.75 5.21 -19.40
CA ALA A 607 12.89 4.30 -19.23
C ALA A 607 13.29 4.14 -17.75
N ASN A 608 13.29 5.22 -16.96
CA ASN A 608 13.59 5.14 -15.52
C ASN A 608 12.56 4.30 -14.77
N LEU A 609 11.27 4.45 -15.10
CA LEU A 609 10.17 3.67 -14.51
C LEU A 609 10.27 2.19 -14.88
N LEU A 610 10.52 1.87 -16.17
CA LEU A 610 10.74 0.50 -16.63
C LEU A 610 11.92 -0.16 -15.91
N ARG A 611 13.04 0.56 -15.77
CA ARG A 611 14.23 0.06 -15.05
C ARG A 611 13.91 -0.22 -13.58
N ALA A 612 13.14 0.63 -12.95
CA ALA A 612 12.71 0.44 -11.58
C ALA A 612 11.75 -0.75 -11.40
N CYS A 613 11.00 -1.11 -12.44
CA CYS A 613 10.18 -2.33 -12.49
C CYS A 613 10.99 -3.60 -12.85
N GLY A 614 12.28 -3.48 -13.17
CA GLY A 614 13.10 -4.60 -13.64
C GLY A 614 12.99 -4.91 -15.14
N GLU A 615 12.25 -4.11 -15.91
CA GLU A 615 12.04 -4.26 -17.36
C GLU A 615 13.25 -3.72 -18.17
N TYR A 616 14.44 -4.25 -17.85
CA TYR A 616 15.72 -3.70 -18.34
C TYR A 616 15.86 -3.67 -19.86
N ARG A 617 15.39 -4.71 -20.56
CA ARG A 617 15.46 -4.77 -22.04
C ARG A 617 14.54 -3.75 -22.70
N HIS A 618 13.37 -3.56 -22.15
CA HIS A 618 12.43 -2.56 -22.63
C HIS A 618 12.96 -1.14 -22.36
N SER A 619 13.47 -0.91 -21.15
CA SER A 619 14.13 0.35 -20.79
C SER A 619 15.30 0.68 -21.74
N GLU A 620 16.14 -0.31 -22.08
CA GLU A 620 17.27 -0.14 -23.01
C GLU A 620 16.79 0.26 -24.41
N ALA A 621 15.74 -0.39 -24.90
CA ALA A 621 15.17 -0.06 -26.22
C ALA A 621 14.65 1.39 -26.27
N VAL A 622 13.93 1.83 -25.24
CA VAL A 622 13.42 3.20 -25.12
C VAL A 622 14.57 4.22 -25.01
N SER A 623 15.56 3.95 -24.15
CA SER A 623 16.71 4.84 -23.99
C SER A 623 17.56 4.94 -25.26
N ARG A 624 17.74 3.83 -25.97
CA ARG A 624 18.48 3.80 -27.23
C ARG A 624 17.76 4.60 -28.31
N ALA A 625 16.45 4.41 -28.48
CA ALA A 625 15.65 5.18 -29.40
C ALA A 625 15.75 6.69 -29.12
N ALA A 626 15.69 7.10 -27.86
CA ALA A 626 15.85 8.49 -27.45
C ALA A 626 17.25 9.04 -27.86
N VAL A 627 18.33 8.30 -27.60
CA VAL A 627 19.70 8.69 -28.01
C VAL A 627 19.82 8.85 -29.51
N GLU A 628 19.25 7.93 -30.30
CA GLU A 628 19.26 7.99 -31.78
C GLU A 628 18.47 9.18 -32.32
N GLN A 629 17.30 9.47 -31.76
CA GLN A 629 16.48 10.62 -32.10
C GLN A 629 17.22 11.95 -31.86
N TYR A 630 17.86 12.10 -30.66
CA TYR A 630 18.69 13.27 -30.39
C TYR A 630 19.85 13.43 -31.37
N ARG A 631 20.50 12.34 -31.76
CA ARG A 631 21.58 12.37 -32.77
C ARG A 631 21.05 12.78 -34.12
N ALA A 632 19.94 12.22 -34.58
CA ALA A 632 19.31 12.56 -35.86
C ALA A 632 18.88 14.02 -35.93
N ALA A 633 18.39 14.58 -34.78
CA ALA A 633 18.02 16.00 -34.71
C ALA A 633 19.22 16.97 -34.61
N GLY A 634 20.46 16.49 -34.65
CA GLY A 634 21.66 17.30 -34.46
C GLY A 634 21.87 17.79 -33.03
N GLY A 635 21.12 17.24 -32.06
CA GLY A 635 21.14 17.65 -30.68
C GLY A 635 22.19 16.96 -29.80
N SER A 636 23.23 16.34 -30.38
CA SER A 636 24.25 15.56 -29.66
C SER A 636 25.09 16.34 -28.63
N ARG A 637 24.87 17.64 -28.51
CA ARG A 637 25.46 18.48 -27.46
C ARG A 637 24.46 19.02 -26.44
N SER A 638 23.17 18.68 -26.55
CA SER A 638 22.16 19.17 -25.62
C SER A 638 22.24 18.44 -24.25
N THR A 639 21.80 19.10 -23.20
CA THR A 639 21.73 18.47 -21.85
C THR A 639 20.72 17.30 -21.83
N GLY A 640 19.69 17.34 -22.68
CA GLY A 640 18.73 16.25 -22.89
C GLY A 640 19.38 15.00 -23.46
N TYR A 641 20.21 15.18 -24.53
CA TYR A 641 21.02 14.11 -25.10
C TYR A 641 21.93 13.44 -24.06
N LEU A 642 22.67 14.24 -23.28
CA LEU A 642 23.57 13.71 -22.26
C LEU A 642 22.80 12.96 -21.16
N ARG A 643 21.57 13.35 -20.88
CA ARG A 643 20.68 12.65 -19.95
C ARG A 643 20.24 11.31 -20.52
N ALA A 644 19.84 11.27 -21.79
CA ALA A 644 19.47 10.03 -22.48
C ALA A 644 20.66 9.04 -22.54
N VAL A 645 21.86 9.53 -22.89
CA VAL A 645 23.10 8.74 -22.89
C VAL A 645 23.41 8.18 -21.51
N GLY A 646 23.26 8.97 -20.45
CA GLY A 646 23.43 8.51 -19.07
C GLY A 646 22.41 7.47 -18.64
N GLY A 647 21.15 7.59 -19.10
CA GLY A 647 20.09 6.60 -18.92
C GLY A 647 20.40 5.28 -19.61
N LEU A 648 20.78 5.34 -20.90
CA LEU A 648 21.19 4.15 -21.67
C LEU A 648 22.40 3.45 -21.04
N ALA A 649 23.37 4.20 -20.52
CA ALA A 649 24.49 3.62 -19.81
C ALA A 649 24.03 2.86 -18.53
N ALA A 650 23.00 3.34 -17.83
CA ALA A 650 22.43 2.65 -16.69
C ALA A 650 21.73 1.34 -17.09
N ASP A 651 20.98 1.35 -18.21
CA ASP A 651 20.33 0.14 -18.75
C ASP A 651 21.36 -0.90 -19.16
N LEU A 652 22.42 -0.48 -19.83
CA LEU A 652 23.51 -1.38 -20.27
C LEU A 652 24.25 -1.98 -19.07
N ARG A 653 24.43 -1.24 -17.96
CA ARG A 653 24.97 -1.81 -16.74
C ARG A 653 24.08 -2.91 -16.17
N ALA A 654 22.76 -2.66 -16.14
CA ALA A 654 21.80 -3.67 -15.67
C ALA A 654 21.75 -4.92 -16.56
N LEU A 655 22.09 -4.78 -17.85
CA LEU A 655 22.18 -5.87 -18.84
C LEU A 655 23.60 -6.47 -18.97
N ALA A 656 24.52 -6.11 -18.07
CA ALA A 656 25.92 -6.58 -18.05
C ALA A 656 26.75 -6.23 -19.30
N ARG A 657 26.36 -5.20 -20.07
CA ARG A 657 27.13 -4.65 -21.21
C ARG A 657 28.06 -3.53 -20.73
N TYR A 658 29.02 -3.88 -19.89
CA TYR A 658 29.79 -2.91 -19.09
C TYR A 658 30.72 -2.02 -19.89
N ASP A 659 31.33 -2.52 -20.99
CA ASP A 659 32.22 -1.72 -21.86
C ASP A 659 31.47 -0.62 -22.60
N GLU A 660 30.30 -0.95 -23.14
CA GLU A 660 29.42 0.03 -23.78
C GLU A 660 28.94 1.07 -22.76
N ALA A 661 28.55 0.60 -21.57
CA ALA A 661 28.12 1.46 -20.48
C ALA A 661 29.23 2.43 -20.03
N LEU A 662 30.48 1.97 -19.97
CA LEU A 662 31.65 2.80 -19.66
C LEU A 662 31.86 3.89 -20.71
N SER A 663 31.78 3.53 -22.01
CA SER A 663 31.91 4.47 -23.11
C SER A 663 30.88 5.60 -23.03
N LEU A 664 29.59 5.23 -22.84
CA LEU A 664 28.51 6.21 -22.71
C LEU A 664 28.57 7.01 -21.41
N SER A 665 28.99 6.40 -20.30
CA SER A 665 29.19 7.11 -19.03
C SER A 665 30.26 8.18 -19.15
N ARG A 666 31.35 7.90 -19.89
CA ARG A 666 32.42 8.84 -20.17
C ARG A 666 31.93 9.98 -21.08
N GLU A 667 31.21 9.66 -22.15
CA GLU A 667 30.59 10.64 -23.04
C GLU A 667 29.67 11.60 -22.27
N ALA A 668 28.79 11.07 -21.40
CA ALA A 668 27.88 11.87 -20.57
C ALA A 668 28.64 12.80 -19.60
N TYR A 669 29.64 12.26 -18.88
CA TYR A 669 30.45 13.04 -17.94
C TYR A 669 31.22 14.16 -18.67
N ASP A 670 31.95 13.84 -19.75
CA ASP A 670 32.72 14.81 -20.51
C ASP A 670 31.83 15.89 -21.16
N GLY A 671 30.64 15.49 -21.56
CA GLY A 671 29.63 16.41 -22.10
C GLY A 671 29.14 17.40 -21.06
N TYR A 672 28.68 16.91 -19.88
CA TYR A 672 28.21 17.77 -18.81
C TYR A 672 29.32 18.66 -18.26
N ARG A 673 30.56 18.13 -18.09
CA ARG A 673 31.71 18.90 -17.65
C ARG A 673 32.01 20.10 -18.55
N ARG A 674 31.97 19.89 -19.88
CA ARG A 674 32.19 20.96 -20.88
C ARG A 674 31.11 22.02 -20.88
N GLN A 675 29.83 21.63 -20.65
CA GLN A 675 28.70 22.55 -20.74
C GLN A 675 28.38 23.28 -19.44
N LEU A 676 28.46 22.56 -18.32
CA LEU A 676 27.99 23.02 -17.02
C LEU A 676 29.11 23.22 -16.00
N GLY A 677 30.35 22.85 -16.37
CA GLY A 677 31.49 22.85 -15.44
C GLY A 677 31.54 21.62 -14.53
N GLU A 678 32.68 21.42 -13.86
CA GLU A 678 32.94 20.25 -12.99
C GLU A 678 32.08 20.22 -11.72
N ALA A 679 31.75 21.40 -11.17
CA ALA A 679 31.00 21.56 -9.94
C ALA A 679 29.48 21.41 -10.08
N SER A 680 28.96 21.33 -11.31
CA SER A 680 27.53 21.19 -11.54
C SER A 680 27.01 19.87 -10.95
N PRO A 681 25.85 19.87 -10.27
CA PRO A 681 25.23 18.64 -9.76
C PRO A 681 25.09 17.54 -10.81
N ARG A 682 24.80 17.91 -12.08
CA ARG A 682 24.70 16.96 -13.19
C ARG A 682 26.06 16.38 -13.58
N SER A 683 27.12 17.18 -13.56
CA SER A 683 28.49 16.72 -13.81
C SER A 683 28.97 15.77 -12.72
N LEU A 684 28.69 16.11 -11.45
CA LEU A 684 29.01 15.27 -10.30
C LEU A 684 28.26 13.93 -10.33
N ALA A 685 26.98 13.93 -10.72
CA ALA A 685 26.20 12.72 -10.88
C ALA A 685 26.72 11.83 -12.02
N ALA A 686 27.05 12.43 -13.19
CA ALA A 686 27.63 11.69 -14.33
C ALA A 686 28.99 11.11 -13.98
N ARG A 687 29.85 11.83 -13.23
CA ARG A 687 31.15 11.35 -12.75
C ARG A 687 31.00 10.17 -11.79
N ASN A 688 30.00 10.19 -10.92
CA ASN A 688 29.67 9.07 -10.04
C ASN A 688 29.25 7.83 -10.88
N ASN A 689 28.40 8.01 -11.91
CA ASN A 689 28.00 6.93 -12.79
C ASN A 689 29.18 6.35 -13.61
N LEU A 690 30.17 7.18 -13.94
CA LEU A 690 31.41 6.72 -14.55
C LEU A 690 32.20 5.79 -13.59
N ALA A 691 32.27 6.14 -12.30
CA ALA A 691 32.90 5.28 -11.29
C ALA A 691 32.17 3.94 -11.15
N VAL A 692 30.85 3.93 -11.18
CA VAL A 692 30.04 2.67 -11.17
C VAL A 692 30.41 1.79 -12.36
N SER A 693 30.50 2.35 -13.58
CA SER A 693 30.88 1.58 -14.76
C SER A 693 32.31 1.03 -14.70
N LEU A 694 33.26 1.79 -14.14
CA LEU A 694 34.63 1.32 -13.91
C LEU A 694 34.68 0.17 -12.91
N ARG A 695 33.91 0.27 -11.82
CA ARG A 695 33.81 -0.75 -10.78
C ARG A 695 33.24 -2.05 -11.30
N LEU A 696 32.20 -2.00 -12.11
CA LEU A 696 31.59 -3.18 -12.75
C LEU A 696 32.49 -3.87 -13.77
N LEU A 697 33.50 -3.16 -14.28
CA LEU A 697 34.59 -3.72 -15.12
C LEU A 697 35.80 -4.22 -14.32
N GLY A 698 35.71 -4.27 -13.00
CA GLY A 698 36.82 -4.69 -12.14
C GLY A 698 37.95 -3.65 -11.99
N ARG A 699 37.79 -2.44 -12.54
CA ARG A 699 38.78 -1.35 -12.49
C ARG A 699 38.65 -0.57 -11.17
N TYR A 700 38.85 -1.26 -10.06
CA TYR A 700 38.56 -0.75 -8.72
C TYR A 700 39.41 0.46 -8.30
N GLN A 701 40.68 0.49 -8.74
CA GLN A 701 41.57 1.61 -8.42
C GLN A 701 41.17 2.89 -9.14
N ASP A 702 40.75 2.76 -10.42
CA ASP A 702 40.23 3.90 -11.21
C ASP A 702 38.91 4.40 -10.63
N ALA A 703 38.03 3.50 -10.22
CA ALA A 703 36.76 3.84 -9.58
C ALA A 703 36.99 4.61 -8.29
N LEU A 704 37.89 4.14 -7.40
CA LEU A 704 38.23 4.81 -6.15
C LEU A 704 38.74 6.25 -6.36
N GLU A 705 39.57 6.47 -7.38
CA GLU A 705 40.09 7.82 -7.65
C GLU A 705 38.98 8.77 -8.13
N VAL A 706 38.07 8.28 -8.97
CA VAL A 706 36.92 9.05 -9.46
C VAL A 706 35.94 9.34 -8.31
N ASP A 707 35.62 8.34 -7.47
CA ASP A 707 34.69 8.51 -6.35
C ASP A 707 35.29 9.38 -5.22
N ARG A 708 36.60 9.28 -4.98
CA ARG A 708 37.28 10.18 -4.04
C ARG A 708 37.13 11.66 -4.44
N ARG A 709 37.42 11.98 -5.71
CA ARG A 709 37.25 13.34 -6.25
C ARG A 709 35.81 13.80 -6.20
N THR A 710 34.88 12.91 -6.53
CA THR A 710 33.42 13.21 -6.52
C THR A 710 32.95 13.52 -5.10
N LEU A 711 33.38 12.74 -4.12
CA LEU A 711 33.05 12.96 -2.71
C LEU A 711 33.64 14.26 -2.17
N ASP A 712 34.93 14.55 -2.48
CA ASP A 712 35.59 15.77 -2.05
C ASP A 712 34.87 17.01 -2.62
N ASP A 713 34.51 17.00 -3.91
CA ASP A 713 33.75 18.08 -4.54
C ASP A 713 32.34 18.21 -3.98
N ARG A 714 31.62 17.10 -3.77
CA ARG A 714 30.27 17.15 -3.17
C ARG A 714 30.32 17.72 -1.76
N ARG A 715 31.30 17.33 -0.93
CA ARG A 715 31.46 17.89 0.41
C ARG A 715 31.73 19.40 0.37
N ARG A 716 32.49 19.85 -0.63
CA ARG A 716 32.82 21.27 -0.80
C ARG A 716 31.63 22.10 -1.27
N PHE A 717 30.83 21.59 -2.22
CA PHE A 717 29.80 22.37 -2.88
C PHE A 717 28.39 22.14 -2.30
N LEU A 718 28.08 20.93 -1.79
CA LEU A 718 26.78 20.55 -1.24
C LEU A 718 26.78 20.41 0.28
N GLY A 719 27.97 20.26 0.89
CA GLY A 719 28.08 20.00 2.32
C GLY A 719 28.13 18.52 2.69
N ALA A 720 28.61 18.24 3.91
CA ALA A 720 28.79 16.87 4.39
C ALA A 720 27.48 16.12 4.69
N GLY A 721 26.42 16.85 5.04
CA GLY A 721 25.10 16.29 5.36
C GLY A 721 24.15 16.17 4.17
N ASP A 722 24.58 16.57 2.98
CA ASP A 722 23.76 16.43 1.77
C ASP A 722 23.60 14.96 1.36
N VAL A 723 22.40 14.57 0.93
CA VAL A 723 22.05 13.18 0.58
C VAL A 723 22.97 12.59 -0.49
N TRP A 724 23.31 13.38 -1.51
CA TRP A 724 24.20 12.94 -2.59
C TRP A 724 25.64 12.81 -2.13
N THR A 725 26.07 13.63 -1.15
CA THR A 725 27.37 13.49 -0.51
C THR A 725 27.46 12.18 0.28
N LEU A 726 26.44 11.89 1.08
CA LEU A 726 26.33 10.64 1.82
C LEU A 726 26.30 9.43 0.88
N TYR A 727 25.62 9.54 -0.24
CA TYR A 727 25.60 8.50 -1.28
C TYR A 727 27.00 8.21 -1.85
N SER A 728 27.82 9.25 -2.10
CA SER A 728 29.20 9.07 -2.53
C SER A 728 30.07 8.36 -1.48
N GLU A 729 29.77 8.49 -0.19
CA GLU A 729 30.50 7.78 0.88
C GLU A 729 30.31 6.27 0.78
N ILE A 730 29.08 5.80 0.43
CA ILE A 730 28.81 4.37 0.22
C ILE A 730 29.70 3.83 -0.90
N PHE A 731 29.78 4.51 -2.03
CA PHE A 731 30.58 4.05 -3.19
C PHE A 731 32.09 4.03 -2.86
N ARG A 732 32.60 5.09 -2.23
CA ARG A 732 34.01 5.10 -1.80
C ARG A 732 34.32 3.96 -0.83
N ALA A 733 33.44 3.65 0.12
CA ALA A 733 33.60 2.53 1.03
C ALA A 733 33.55 1.18 0.29
N THR A 734 32.68 1.08 -0.74
CA THR A 734 32.61 -0.09 -1.61
C THR A 734 33.94 -0.30 -2.35
N ASP A 735 34.52 0.74 -2.95
CA ASP A 735 35.79 0.66 -3.66
C ASP A 735 36.94 0.23 -2.73
N LEU A 736 37.00 0.81 -1.52
CA LEU A 736 37.97 0.41 -0.52
C LEU A 736 37.85 -1.08 -0.15
N ARG A 737 36.63 -1.59 0.00
CA ARG A 737 36.34 -2.99 0.27
C ARG A 737 36.78 -3.88 -0.89
N LEU A 738 36.44 -3.50 -2.12
CA LEU A 738 36.83 -4.24 -3.33
C LEU A 738 38.33 -4.28 -3.58
N LEU A 739 39.07 -3.29 -3.07
CA LEU A 739 40.56 -3.22 -3.07
C LEU A 739 41.20 -3.96 -1.88
N GLY A 740 40.41 -4.64 -1.03
CA GLY A 740 40.92 -5.34 0.14
C GLY A 740 41.26 -4.45 1.35
N ARG A 741 40.93 -3.16 1.31
CA ARG A 741 41.18 -2.19 2.39
C ARG A 741 40.04 -2.19 3.40
N TYR A 742 39.77 -3.38 3.95
CA TYR A 742 38.52 -3.70 4.71
C TYR A 742 38.34 -2.84 5.96
N ALA A 743 39.40 -2.55 6.72
CA ALA A 743 39.31 -1.75 7.94
C ALA A 743 38.94 -0.29 7.66
N GLU A 744 39.53 0.30 6.60
CA GLU A 744 39.18 1.66 6.18
C GLU A 744 37.72 1.73 5.65
N ALA A 745 37.32 0.73 4.84
CA ALA A 745 35.97 0.62 4.33
C ALA A 745 34.95 0.56 5.47
N ALA A 746 35.18 -0.29 6.48
CA ALA A 746 34.28 -0.43 7.62
C ALA A 746 34.19 0.87 8.43
N SER A 747 35.31 1.52 8.73
CA SER A 747 35.33 2.78 9.48
C SER A 747 34.61 3.92 8.76
N LEU A 748 34.78 4.03 7.43
CA LEU A 748 34.04 5.01 6.61
C LEU A 748 32.53 4.70 6.60
N GLN A 749 32.21 3.44 6.40
CA GLN A 749 30.81 3.02 6.26
C GLN A 749 30.02 3.12 7.58
N GLU A 750 30.67 2.90 8.74
CA GLU A 750 30.04 3.12 10.03
C GLU A 750 29.61 4.58 10.24
N ARG A 751 30.44 5.52 9.83
CA ARG A 751 30.07 6.95 9.86
C ARG A 751 28.92 7.23 8.90
N SER A 752 29.03 6.73 7.69
CA SER A 752 28.00 6.91 6.64
C SER A 752 26.64 6.38 7.08
N VAL A 753 26.55 5.21 7.69
CA VAL A 753 25.28 4.65 8.22
C VAL A 753 24.68 5.55 9.30
N ARG A 754 25.47 6.09 10.22
CA ARG A 754 24.96 7.00 11.24
C ARG A 754 24.36 8.27 10.64
N GLU A 755 25.06 8.87 9.68
CA GLU A 755 24.58 10.08 9.02
C GLU A 755 23.35 9.81 8.13
N HIS A 756 23.31 8.71 7.38
CA HIS A 756 22.11 8.32 6.62
C HIS A 756 20.89 8.16 7.52
N ARG A 757 21.03 7.46 8.65
CA ARG A 757 19.92 7.30 9.61
C ARG A 757 19.40 8.63 10.14
N LYS A 758 20.31 9.60 10.35
CA LYS A 758 19.97 10.92 10.86
C LYS A 758 19.29 11.79 9.80
N VAL A 759 19.77 11.75 8.56
CA VAL A 759 19.33 12.67 7.49
C VAL A 759 18.09 12.14 6.76
N VAL A 760 18.10 10.86 6.40
CA VAL A 760 17.03 10.26 5.57
C VAL A 760 16.21 9.19 6.30
N GLY A 761 16.55 8.84 7.53
CA GLY A 761 15.84 7.85 8.33
C GLY A 761 16.38 6.42 8.19
N ALA A 762 15.97 5.57 9.15
CA ALA A 762 16.49 4.20 9.27
C ALA A 762 15.96 3.23 8.18
N HIS A 763 14.84 3.57 7.54
CA HIS A 763 14.16 2.72 6.57
C HIS A 763 14.33 3.19 5.13
N HIS A 764 15.03 4.30 4.92
CA HIS A 764 15.30 4.81 3.58
C HIS A 764 16.16 3.82 2.79
N PRO A 765 15.88 3.55 1.47
CA PRO A 765 16.65 2.61 0.67
C PRO A 765 18.15 2.84 0.68
N GLN A 766 18.59 4.09 0.73
CA GLN A 766 20.02 4.43 0.84
C GLN A 766 20.62 4.04 2.20
N THR A 767 19.85 4.16 3.29
CA THR A 767 20.28 3.68 4.61
C THR A 767 20.42 2.16 4.62
N LEU A 768 19.47 1.44 4.01
CA LEU A 768 19.54 -0.02 3.88
C LEU A 768 20.73 -0.46 3.03
N ARG A 769 21.00 0.25 1.93
CA ARG A 769 22.22 0.05 1.11
C ARG A 769 23.49 0.30 1.91
N ALA A 770 23.52 1.36 2.71
CA ALA A 770 24.67 1.68 3.57
C ALA A 770 24.88 0.61 4.66
N GLU A 771 23.81 0.12 5.29
CA GLU A 771 23.86 -0.96 6.28
C GLU A 771 24.33 -2.29 5.68
N HIS A 772 23.87 -2.64 4.48
CA HIS A 772 24.34 -3.81 3.75
C HIS A 772 25.84 -3.70 3.45
N ASN A 773 26.30 -2.57 2.91
CA ASN A 773 27.71 -2.37 2.62
C ASN A 773 28.56 -2.43 3.90
N LEU A 774 28.05 -1.92 5.04
CA LEU A 774 28.70 -2.07 6.34
C LEU A 774 28.79 -3.54 6.77
N ALA A 775 27.70 -4.31 6.60
CA ALA A 775 27.72 -5.73 6.92
C ALA A 775 28.77 -6.49 6.11
N LEU A 776 28.88 -6.20 4.81
CA LEU A 776 29.95 -6.75 3.94
C LEU A 776 31.36 -6.31 4.37
N CYS A 777 31.56 -5.04 4.69
CA CYS A 777 32.86 -4.54 5.18
C CYS A 777 33.27 -5.25 6.47
N LEU A 778 32.33 -5.44 7.42
CA LEU A 778 32.60 -6.15 8.67
C LEU A 778 32.83 -7.64 8.44
N TYR A 779 32.08 -8.28 7.54
CA TYR A 779 32.28 -9.67 7.16
C TYR A 779 33.68 -9.88 6.60
N ARG A 780 34.09 -9.06 5.60
CA ARG A 780 35.43 -9.15 4.99
C ARG A 780 36.56 -8.78 5.94
N SER A 781 36.33 -7.93 6.93
CA SER A 781 37.33 -7.63 7.97
C SER A 781 37.43 -8.71 9.04
N GLY A 782 36.61 -9.74 9.04
CA GLY A 782 36.58 -10.81 10.03
C GLY A 782 35.80 -10.48 11.31
N SER A 783 35.05 -9.37 11.34
CA SER A 783 34.27 -8.92 12.50
C SER A 783 32.87 -9.59 12.52
N ARG A 784 32.86 -10.92 12.72
CA ARG A 784 31.67 -11.80 12.63
C ARG A 784 30.50 -11.33 13.51
N ASP A 785 30.76 -11.13 14.80
CA ASP A 785 29.71 -10.83 15.78
C ASP A 785 29.01 -9.50 15.51
N ARG A 786 29.70 -8.61 14.80
CA ARG A 786 29.16 -7.31 14.39
C ARG A 786 28.40 -7.39 13.06
N ALA A 787 28.84 -8.26 12.14
CA ALA A 787 28.23 -8.44 10.82
C ALA A 787 26.87 -9.19 10.90
N ALA A 788 26.81 -10.25 11.72
CA ALA A 788 25.64 -11.13 11.84
C ALA A 788 24.32 -10.38 12.06
N PRO A 789 24.17 -9.54 13.10
CA PRO A 789 22.92 -8.84 13.34
C PRO A 789 22.58 -7.79 12.27
N LEU A 790 23.58 -7.32 11.51
CA LEU A 790 23.34 -6.37 10.42
C LEU A 790 22.77 -7.05 9.18
N PHE A 791 23.28 -8.22 8.79
CA PHE A 791 22.75 -8.98 7.65
C PHE A 791 21.29 -9.38 7.88
N GLY A 792 20.94 -9.94 9.05
CA GLY A 792 19.57 -10.34 9.35
C GLY A 792 18.59 -9.15 9.31
N ARG A 793 18.89 -8.10 10.08
CA ARG A 793 18.04 -6.92 10.14
C ARG A 793 17.95 -6.15 8.82
N ALA A 794 19.05 -6.09 8.04
CA ALA A 794 19.05 -5.39 6.77
C ALA A 794 18.19 -6.13 5.73
N LEU A 795 18.31 -7.47 5.63
CA LEU A 795 17.50 -8.28 4.72
C LEU A 795 16.03 -8.19 5.09
N GLU A 796 15.66 -8.46 6.35
CA GLU A 796 14.28 -8.37 6.85
C GLU A 796 13.66 -6.99 6.58
N ARG A 797 14.44 -5.90 6.74
CA ARG A 797 13.97 -4.56 6.42
C ARG A 797 13.85 -4.32 4.92
N CYS A 798 14.78 -4.82 4.09
CA CYS A 798 14.67 -4.70 2.64
C CYS A 798 13.46 -5.44 2.11
N GLU A 799 13.20 -6.66 2.56
CA GLU A 799 12.01 -7.43 2.20
C GLU A 799 10.72 -6.67 2.56
N ARG A 800 10.67 -6.14 3.78
CA ARG A 800 9.55 -5.31 4.22
C ARG A 800 9.39 -4.03 3.41
N VAL A 801 10.50 -3.35 3.11
CA VAL A 801 10.51 -1.98 2.54
C VAL A 801 10.39 -2.01 1.02
N LEU A 802 11.11 -2.88 0.35
CA LEU A 802 11.23 -2.92 -1.11
C LEU A 802 10.51 -4.12 -1.74
N GLY A 803 10.21 -5.13 -0.92
CA GLY A 803 9.68 -6.40 -1.39
C GLY A 803 10.77 -7.42 -1.70
N GLU A 804 10.38 -8.68 -1.78
CA GLU A 804 11.29 -9.81 -1.97
C GLU A 804 11.94 -9.87 -3.37
N THR A 805 11.31 -9.25 -4.37
CA THR A 805 11.79 -9.26 -5.77
C THR A 805 12.63 -8.05 -6.14
N ASP A 806 12.75 -7.07 -5.23
CA ASP A 806 13.55 -5.87 -5.48
C ASP A 806 15.04 -6.22 -5.65
N PRO A 807 15.74 -5.61 -6.63
CA PRO A 807 17.16 -5.89 -6.87
C PRO A 807 18.05 -5.72 -5.66
N LEU A 808 17.81 -4.74 -4.79
CA LEU A 808 18.59 -4.56 -3.56
C LEU A 808 18.33 -5.68 -2.56
N THR A 809 17.08 -6.11 -2.41
CA THR A 809 16.71 -7.24 -1.55
C THR A 809 17.41 -8.53 -2.02
N LEU A 810 17.44 -8.78 -3.33
CA LEU A 810 18.15 -9.94 -3.88
C LEU A 810 19.66 -9.90 -3.64
N ILE A 811 20.28 -8.72 -3.73
CA ILE A 811 21.69 -8.52 -3.40
C ILE A 811 21.96 -8.83 -1.90
N LEU A 812 21.07 -8.38 -1.01
CA LEU A 812 21.18 -8.67 0.41
C LEU A 812 20.99 -10.15 0.72
N ALA A 813 20.02 -10.81 0.10
CA ALA A 813 19.77 -12.24 0.25
C ALA A 813 20.97 -13.06 -0.20
N ALA A 814 21.57 -12.72 -1.35
CA ALA A 814 22.79 -13.36 -1.85
C ALA A 814 23.96 -13.23 -0.85
N SER A 815 24.14 -12.03 -0.30
CA SER A 815 25.20 -11.78 0.69
C SER A 815 24.94 -12.47 2.02
N ARG A 816 23.68 -12.55 2.45
CA ARG A 816 23.27 -13.26 3.67
C ARG A 816 23.49 -14.76 3.53
N SER A 817 23.21 -15.34 2.36
CA SER A 817 23.47 -16.75 2.06
C SER A 817 24.97 -17.09 2.21
N CYS A 818 25.88 -16.24 1.68
CA CYS A 818 27.31 -16.41 1.84
C CYS A 818 27.73 -16.35 3.32
N PHE A 819 27.18 -15.42 4.08
CA PHE A 819 27.44 -15.28 5.50
C PHE A 819 26.96 -16.52 6.28
N ALA A 820 25.71 -16.97 6.05
CA ALA A 820 25.12 -18.16 6.68
C ALA A 820 25.98 -19.40 6.42
N ARG A 821 26.38 -19.63 5.15
CA ARG A 821 27.30 -20.72 4.78
C ARG A 821 28.63 -20.65 5.55
N ALA A 822 29.24 -19.48 5.61
CA ALA A 822 30.56 -19.30 6.25
C ALA A 822 30.53 -19.54 7.76
N TYR A 823 29.37 -19.43 8.38
CA TYR A 823 29.22 -19.51 9.83
C TYR A 823 28.33 -20.65 10.33
N GLY A 824 27.99 -21.59 9.44
CA GLY A 824 27.47 -22.91 9.79
C GLY A 824 25.99 -23.09 9.71
N ASP A 825 25.22 -22.09 9.29
CA ASP A 825 23.80 -22.23 9.00
C ASP A 825 23.61 -22.61 7.51
N ILE A 826 23.82 -23.90 7.24
CA ILE A 826 23.80 -24.42 5.87
C ILE A 826 22.40 -24.47 5.30
N ASP A 827 21.38 -24.72 6.12
CA ASP A 827 19.99 -24.81 5.68
C ASP A 827 19.48 -23.41 5.24
N GLU A 828 19.68 -22.38 6.06
CA GLU A 828 19.40 -20.99 5.69
C GLU A 828 20.18 -20.59 4.41
N ALA A 829 21.46 -20.93 4.35
CA ALA A 829 22.29 -20.61 3.19
C ALA A 829 21.75 -21.23 1.90
N ARG A 830 21.30 -22.50 1.95
CA ARG A 830 20.75 -23.23 0.82
C ARG A 830 19.44 -22.60 0.35
N GLU A 831 18.49 -22.40 1.26
CA GLU A 831 17.17 -21.83 0.95
C GLU A 831 17.31 -20.45 0.29
N LEU A 832 18.07 -19.54 0.89
CA LEU A 832 18.32 -18.22 0.34
C LEU A 832 18.99 -18.27 -1.03
N SER A 833 19.98 -19.15 -1.20
CA SER A 833 20.75 -19.26 -2.43
C SER A 833 19.91 -19.80 -3.60
N GLU A 834 19.08 -20.81 -3.38
CA GLU A 834 18.16 -21.38 -4.38
C GLU A 834 17.10 -20.33 -4.80
N SER A 835 16.54 -19.61 -3.83
CA SER A 835 15.61 -18.51 -4.09
C SER A 835 16.26 -17.39 -4.92
N VAL A 836 17.47 -16.97 -4.57
CA VAL A 836 18.21 -15.92 -5.29
C VAL A 836 18.51 -16.33 -6.74
N ILE A 837 18.96 -17.56 -6.97
CA ILE A 837 19.24 -18.06 -8.32
C ILE A 837 17.98 -18.00 -9.17
N THR A 838 16.87 -18.56 -8.67
CA THR A 838 15.59 -18.57 -9.38
C THR A 838 15.14 -17.16 -9.77
N ARG A 839 15.23 -16.23 -8.84
CA ARG A 839 14.82 -14.84 -9.07
C ARG A 839 15.77 -14.09 -10.00
N TYR A 840 17.08 -14.30 -9.92
CA TYR A 840 18.04 -13.72 -10.87
C TYR A 840 17.85 -14.29 -12.28
N GLU A 841 17.54 -15.57 -12.43
CA GLU A 841 17.24 -16.16 -13.74
C GLU A 841 16.01 -15.51 -14.38
N GLN A 842 14.96 -15.26 -13.58
CA GLN A 842 13.76 -14.57 -14.04
C GLN A 842 14.01 -13.11 -14.39
N LEU A 843 14.73 -12.40 -13.56
CA LEU A 843 14.93 -10.96 -13.68
C LEU A 843 16.01 -10.59 -14.71
N LEU A 844 17.15 -11.28 -14.68
CA LEU A 844 18.36 -10.92 -15.41
C LEU A 844 18.68 -11.92 -16.56
N GLY A 845 18.15 -13.10 -16.44
CA GLY A 845 18.44 -14.23 -17.35
C GLY A 845 19.54 -15.16 -16.85
N PRO A 846 19.63 -16.37 -17.44
CA PRO A 846 20.51 -17.44 -16.95
C PRO A 846 22.01 -17.17 -17.18
N THR A 847 22.37 -16.30 -18.12
CA THR A 847 23.78 -16.00 -18.51
C THR A 847 24.31 -14.70 -17.89
N HIS A 848 23.49 -14.00 -17.10
CA HIS A 848 23.91 -12.76 -16.43
C HIS A 848 24.97 -13.04 -15.35
N PRO A 849 26.02 -12.18 -15.20
CA PRO A 849 27.09 -12.42 -14.23
C PRO A 849 26.60 -12.57 -12.78
N TYR A 850 25.52 -11.92 -12.40
CA TYR A 850 24.95 -12.08 -11.04
C TYR A 850 24.32 -13.46 -10.86
N THR A 851 23.67 -14.01 -11.89
CA THR A 851 23.16 -15.38 -11.89
C THR A 851 24.29 -16.39 -11.81
N ALA A 852 25.35 -16.22 -12.62
CA ALA A 852 26.55 -17.05 -12.58
C ALA A 852 27.24 -16.97 -11.21
N GLY A 853 27.36 -15.79 -10.64
CA GLY A 853 27.94 -15.59 -9.30
C GLY A 853 27.12 -16.23 -8.17
N ALA A 854 25.79 -16.13 -8.24
CA ALA A 854 24.89 -16.81 -7.28
C ALA A 854 25.04 -18.33 -7.36
N ARG A 855 25.14 -18.90 -8.58
CA ARG A 855 25.41 -20.32 -8.78
C ARG A 855 26.78 -20.74 -8.23
N THR A 856 27.82 -19.89 -8.38
CA THR A 856 29.13 -20.12 -7.75
C THR A 856 29.03 -20.22 -6.23
N ASN A 857 28.28 -19.33 -5.60
CA ASN A 857 28.04 -19.35 -4.14
C ASN A 857 27.29 -20.62 -3.72
N HIS A 858 26.27 -21.02 -4.51
CA HIS A 858 25.51 -22.26 -4.27
C HIS A 858 26.40 -23.52 -4.42
N ALA A 859 27.30 -23.54 -5.39
CA ALA A 859 28.25 -24.63 -5.54
C ALA A 859 29.13 -24.83 -4.28
N LEU A 860 29.49 -23.76 -3.57
CA LEU A 860 30.19 -23.84 -2.30
C LEU A 860 29.31 -24.44 -1.18
N ILE A 861 28.01 -24.19 -1.19
CA ILE A 861 27.05 -24.78 -0.25
C ILE A 861 26.92 -26.28 -0.53
N LEU A 862 26.70 -26.69 -1.80
CA LEU A 862 26.62 -28.08 -2.25
C LEU A 862 27.90 -28.87 -1.88
N ARG A 863 29.07 -28.24 -2.03
CA ARG A 863 30.35 -28.81 -1.57
C ARG A 863 30.32 -29.06 -0.06
N GLY A 864 29.77 -28.12 0.72
CA GLY A 864 29.70 -28.22 2.19
C GLY A 864 28.80 -29.36 2.66
N VAL A 865 27.71 -29.65 1.96
CA VAL A 865 26.79 -30.76 2.26
C VAL A 865 27.22 -32.10 1.61
N GLY A 866 28.32 -32.13 0.85
CA GLY A 866 28.87 -33.35 0.26
C GLY A 866 28.33 -33.72 -1.13
N GLU A 867 27.53 -32.87 -1.76
CA GLU A 867 26.98 -33.09 -3.12
C GLU A 867 28.00 -32.72 -4.21
N ARG A 868 29.13 -33.44 -4.22
CA ARG A 868 30.37 -33.13 -4.97
C ARG A 868 30.16 -32.98 -6.48
N GLN A 869 29.42 -33.88 -7.11
CA GLN A 869 29.20 -33.88 -8.57
C GLN A 869 28.33 -32.70 -9.00
N GLN A 870 27.29 -32.40 -8.27
CA GLN A 870 26.43 -31.25 -8.54
C GLN A 870 27.20 -29.95 -8.33
N ALA A 871 27.97 -29.83 -7.23
CA ALA A 871 28.82 -28.70 -6.96
C ALA A 871 29.82 -28.42 -8.09
N TYR A 872 30.49 -29.51 -8.58
CA TYR A 872 31.44 -29.43 -9.69
C TYR A 872 30.76 -28.93 -10.98
N ALA A 873 29.67 -29.59 -11.38
CA ALA A 873 28.96 -29.22 -12.61
C ALA A 873 28.51 -27.73 -12.57
N LEU A 874 27.97 -27.30 -11.44
CA LEU A 874 27.51 -25.94 -11.27
C LEU A 874 28.65 -24.93 -11.27
N ALA A 875 29.79 -25.23 -10.67
CA ALA A 875 30.96 -24.34 -10.63
C ALA A 875 31.60 -24.19 -12.01
N GLU A 876 31.73 -25.26 -12.80
CA GLU A 876 32.23 -25.18 -14.16
C GLU A 876 31.32 -24.41 -15.09
N GLN A 877 29.99 -24.61 -14.99
CA GLN A 877 29.02 -23.79 -15.71
C GLN A 877 29.16 -22.33 -15.32
N SER A 878 29.24 -22.04 -14.03
CA SER A 878 29.35 -20.68 -13.52
C SER A 878 30.63 -19.99 -13.98
N LEU A 879 31.78 -20.70 -13.97
CA LEU A 879 33.05 -20.17 -14.46
C LEU A 879 32.97 -19.82 -15.95
N THR A 880 32.38 -20.74 -16.75
CA THR A 880 32.17 -20.54 -18.19
C THR A 880 31.29 -19.32 -18.47
N ASP A 881 30.16 -19.24 -17.81
CA ASP A 881 29.20 -18.15 -17.99
C ASP A 881 29.78 -16.80 -17.51
N MET A 882 30.46 -16.79 -16.38
CA MET A 882 31.14 -15.59 -15.86
C MET A 882 32.25 -15.13 -16.81
N SER A 883 33.11 -16.03 -17.28
CA SER A 883 34.19 -15.70 -18.22
C SER A 883 33.67 -15.14 -19.54
N ARG A 884 32.55 -15.68 -20.01
CA ARG A 884 31.87 -15.17 -21.23
C ARG A 884 31.27 -13.77 -21.00
N ALA A 885 30.69 -13.52 -19.83
CA ALA A 885 29.98 -12.29 -19.54
C ALA A 885 30.90 -11.11 -19.26
N VAL A 886 31.98 -11.31 -18.50
CA VAL A 886 32.85 -10.20 -18.02
C VAL A 886 34.33 -10.38 -18.40
N GLY A 887 34.67 -11.49 -19.02
CA GLY A 887 36.05 -11.81 -19.44
C GLY A 887 36.83 -12.63 -18.39
N PRO A 888 37.94 -13.31 -18.87
CA PRO A 888 38.70 -14.23 -18.02
C PRO A 888 39.53 -13.51 -16.95
N ASP A 889 39.88 -12.24 -17.14
CA ASP A 889 40.72 -11.45 -16.24
C ASP A 889 39.92 -10.67 -15.19
N HIS A 890 38.58 -10.75 -15.28
CA HIS A 890 37.72 -10.02 -14.35
C HIS A 890 37.79 -10.64 -12.92
N PRO A 891 37.87 -9.83 -11.85
CA PRO A 891 37.96 -10.32 -10.48
C PRO A 891 36.85 -11.34 -10.09
N TRP A 892 35.65 -11.20 -10.64
CA TRP A 892 34.58 -12.19 -10.43
C TRP A 892 34.89 -13.55 -11.07
N THR A 893 35.42 -13.55 -12.28
CA THR A 893 35.82 -14.78 -12.98
C THR A 893 36.95 -15.47 -12.20
N LEU A 894 37.94 -14.69 -11.74
CA LEU A 894 39.04 -15.22 -10.94
C LEU A 894 38.58 -15.80 -9.58
N GLY A 895 37.54 -15.19 -8.97
CA GLY A 895 36.89 -15.78 -7.78
C GLY A 895 36.18 -17.09 -8.08
N CYS A 896 35.46 -17.17 -9.20
CA CYS A 896 34.85 -18.43 -9.66
C CYS A 896 35.89 -19.50 -9.94
N ALA A 897 37.04 -19.14 -10.53
CA ALA A 897 38.12 -20.04 -10.84
C ALA A 897 38.80 -20.66 -9.59
N ILE A 898 38.98 -19.87 -8.49
CA ILE A 898 39.43 -20.39 -7.20
C ILE A 898 38.48 -21.49 -6.68
N ASN A 899 37.20 -21.30 -6.82
CA ASN A 899 36.19 -22.24 -6.35
C ASN A 899 36.11 -23.48 -7.23
N ALA A 900 36.20 -23.32 -8.56
CA ALA A 900 36.16 -24.39 -9.53
C ALA A 900 37.41 -25.30 -9.41
N SER A 901 38.63 -24.73 -9.20
CA SER A 901 39.83 -25.53 -9.00
C SER A 901 39.72 -26.43 -7.77
N ALA A 902 39.08 -25.97 -6.70
CA ALA A 902 38.80 -26.80 -5.52
C ALA A 902 37.87 -27.97 -5.79
N LEU A 903 36.92 -27.81 -6.71
CA LEU A 903 35.97 -28.86 -7.07
C LEU A 903 36.54 -29.84 -8.09
N ARG A 904 37.45 -29.41 -8.99
CA ARG A 904 38.23 -30.32 -9.85
C ARG A 904 39.04 -31.30 -9.04
N ASP A 905 39.75 -30.82 -8.04
CA ASP A 905 40.47 -31.66 -7.11
C ASP A 905 39.57 -32.69 -6.40
N LEU A 906 38.42 -32.25 -5.91
CA LEU A 906 37.43 -33.10 -5.19
C LEU A 906 36.83 -34.20 -6.06
N VAL A 907 36.74 -34.02 -7.39
CA VAL A 907 36.22 -35.03 -8.32
C VAL A 907 37.32 -35.89 -8.93
N GLY A 908 38.61 -35.68 -8.54
CA GLY A 908 39.75 -36.51 -8.90
C GLY A 908 40.52 -36.06 -10.14
N ASP A 909 40.45 -34.74 -10.48
CA ASP A 909 41.22 -34.11 -11.56
C ASP A 909 42.18 -33.06 -11.02
N PRO A 910 43.24 -33.45 -10.27
CA PRO A 910 44.18 -32.52 -9.64
C PRO A 910 45.09 -31.80 -10.63
N GLU A 911 45.37 -32.41 -11.81
CA GLU A 911 46.21 -31.80 -12.83
C GLU A 911 45.53 -30.56 -13.41
N SER A 912 44.26 -30.71 -13.77
CA SER A 912 43.43 -29.60 -14.25
C SER A 912 43.20 -28.54 -13.14
N ALA A 913 43.10 -28.96 -11.88
CA ALA A 913 43.01 -28.03 -10.73
C ALA A 913 44.26 -27.16 -10.62
N VAL A 914 45.47 -27.71 -10.65
CA VAL A 914 46.76 -26.98 -10.64
C VAL A 914 46.88 -26.03 -11.84
N ALA A 915 46.55 -26.52 -13.04
CA ALA A 915 46.60 -25.69 -14.25
C ALA A 915 45.70 -24.43 -14.08
N LEU A 916 44.45 -24.62 -13.62
CA LEU A 916 43.52 -23.55 -13.39
C LEU A 916 43.97 -22.61 -12.27
N SER A 917 44.43 -23.10 -11.13
CA SER A 917 44.82 -22.25 -9.99
C SER A 917 46.12 -21.49 -10.31
N ARG A 918 47.05 -22.06 -11.09
CA ARG A 918 48.28 -21.35 -11.56
C ARG A 918 47.93 -20.19 -12.51
N ASP A 919 47.08 -20.46 -13.50
CA ASP A 919 46.58 -19.39 -14.40
C ASP A 919 45.84 -18.31 -13.64
N THR A 920 44.95 -18.69 -12.70
CA THR A 920 44.20 -17.75 -11.85
C THR A 920 45.12 -16.88 -11.04
N ALA A 921 46.14 -17.39 -10.38
CA ALA A 921 47.11 -16.63 -9.59
C ALA A 921 47.90 -15.65 -10.43
N ALA A 922 48.29 -16.07 -11.65
CA ALA A 922 49.00 -15.19 -12.57
C ALA A 922 48.10 -14.03 -13.06
N ARG A 923 46.90 -14.33 -13.52
CA ARG A 923 45.90 -13.33 -13.97
C ARG A 923 45.50 -12.37 -12.82
N ALA A 924 45.25 -12.89 -11.62
CA ALA A 924 44.90 -12.07 -10.46
C ALA A 924 46.03 -11.08 -10.09
N THR A 925 47.30 -11.51 -10.23
CA THR A 925 48.44 -10.62 -10.00
C THR A 925 48.42 -9.42 -10.95
N VAL A 926 48.04 -9.60 -12.20
CA VAL A 926 47.98 -8.55 -13.20
C VAL A 926 46.70 -7.71 -13.02
N SER A 927 45.57 -8.33 -12.75
CA SER A 927 44.26 -7.67 -12.72
C SER A 927 44.06 -6.79 -11.46
N VAL A 928 44.34 -7.33 -10.27
CA VAL A 928 44.08 -6.64 -8.99
C VAL A 928 45.35 -6.36 -8.14
N GLY A 929 46.49 -6.87 -8.56
CA GLY A 929 47.80 -6.65 -7.93
C GLY A 929 48.25 -7.82 -7.06
N ALA A 930 49.57 -7.89 -6.85
CA ALA A 930 50.25 -9.02 -6.16
C ALA A 930 49.86 -9.17 -4.68
N THR A 931 49.50 -8.08 -4.01
CA THR A 931 49.14 -8.07 -2.59
C THR A 931 47.63 -8.09 -2.32
N HIS A 932 46.81 -8.10 -3.38
CA HIS A 932 45.36 -8.14 -3.22
C HIS A 932 44.92 -9.46 -2.59
N PRO A 933 43.93 -9.44 -1.64
CA PRO A 933 43.44 -10.67 -0.97
C PRO A 933 43.00 -11.79 -1.94
N LEU A 934 42.38 -11.44 -3.09
CA LEU A 934 42.02 -12.40 -4.13
C LEU A 934 43.26 -13.09 -4.70
N THR A 935 44.31 -12.36 -5.05
CA THR A 935 45.57 -12.91 -5.58
C THR A 935 46.25 -13.82 -4.56
N LEU A 936 46.26 -13.39 -3.31
CA LEU A 936 46.86 -14.17 -2.23
C LEU A 936 46.06 -15.44 -1.95
N SER A 937 44.72 -15.37 -2.01
CA SER A 937 43.86 -16.58 -1.92
C SER A 937 44.04 -17.52 -3.11
N ALA A 938 44.23 -17.01 -4.34
CA ALA A 938 44.54 -17.84 -5.51
C ALA A 938 45.89 -18.57 -5.36
N ARG A 939 46.93 -17.91 -4.79
CA ARG A 939 48.22 -18.53 -4.48
C ARG A 939 48.07 -19.60 -3.41
N VAL A 940 47.28 -19.40 -2.36
CA VAL A 940 47.02 -20.43 -1.34
C VAL A 940 46.28 -21.60 -1.94
N ALA A 941 45.36 -21.35 -2.86
CA ALA A 941 44.66 -22.42 -3.60
C ALA A 941 45.64 -23.20 -4.47
N LEU A 942 46.52 -22.54 -5.21
CA LEU A 942 47.59 -23.19 -5.98
C LEU A 942 48.50 -24.05 -5.10
N ALA A 943 48.90 -23.58 -3.94
CA ALA A 943 49.73 -24.35 -2.99
C ALA A 943 48.97 -25.58 -2.49
N ALA A 944 47.67 -25.49 -2.28
CA ALA A 944 46.84 -26.66 -1.90
C ALA A 944 46.77 -27.69 -3.03
N ASP A 945 46.57 -27.26 -4.28
CA ASP A 945 46.48 -28.14 -5.46
C ASP A 945 47.85 -28.83 -5.76
N LEU A 946 48.94 -28.07 -5.67
CA LEU A 946 50.31 -28.62 -5.83
C LEU A 946 50.62 -29.73 -4.79
N ARG A 947 50.11 -29.60 -3.56
CA ARG A 947 50.28 -30.67 -2.54
C ARG A 947 49.56 -31.95 -2.91
N VAL A 948 48.42 -31.85 -3.51
CA VAL A 948 47.67 -33.04 -4.01
C VAL A 948 48.51 -33.76 -5.06
N LEU A 949 49.12 -33.01 -6.01
CA LEU A 949 50.06 -33.58 -7.00
C LEU A 949 51.43 -33.98 -6.41
N ARG A 950 51.64 -33.82 -5.09
CA ARG A 950 52.88 -34.11 -4.38
C ARG A 950 54.10 -33.20 -4.72
N GLU A 951 53.86 -32.07 -5.37
CA GLU A 951 54.89 -31.03 -5.67
C GLU A 951 55.17 -30.16 -4.45
N ARG A 952 55.58 -30.82 -3.35
CA ARG A 952 55.65 -30.22 -2.00
C ARG A 952 56.61 -29.00 -1.90
N ARG A 953 57.73 -29.01 -2.63
CA ARG A 953 58.71 -27.89 -2.55
C ARG A 953 58.11 -26.59 -3.10
N GLU A 954 57.48 -26.65 -4.25
CA GLU A 954 56.83 -25.50 -4.85
C GLU A 954 55.63 -25.04 -4.00
N ALA A 955 54.81 -26.01 -3.56
CA ALA A 955 53.66 -25.72 -2.70
C ALA A 955 54.07 -24.96 -1.41
N ASP A 956 55.11 -25.42 -0.69
CA ASP A 956 55.53 -24.78 0.56
C ASP A 956 56.14 -23.41 0.32
N ALA A 957 56.84 -23.16 -0.81
CA ALA A 957 57.35 -21.86 -1.19
C ALA A 957 56.21 -20.84 -1.49
N VAL A 958 55.29 -21.25 -2.37
CA VAL A 958 54.12 -20.40 -2.74
C VAL A 958 53.27 -20.09 -1.52
N GLU A 959 53.05 -21.06 -0.63
CA GLU A 959 52.28 -20.86 0.60
C GLU A 959 52.97 -19.91 1.57
N ALA A 960 54.28 -20.09 1.83
CA ALA A 960 55.02 -19.25 2.76
C ALA A 960 54.96 -17.78 2.32
N GLU A 961 55.19 -17.48 1.04
CA GLU A 961 55.05 -16.16 0.47
C GLU A 961 53.65 -15.61 0.62
N ALA A 962 52.62 -16.40 0.27
CA ALA A 962 51.22 -15.97 0.36
C ALA A 962 50.77 -15.72 1.79
N VAL A 963 51.15 -16.57 2.76
CA VAL A 963 50.83 -16.40 4.18
C VAL A 963 51.53 -15.17 4.76
N GLN A 964 52.79 -14.94 4.41
CA GLN A 964 53.52 -13.73 4.83
C GLN A 964 52.83 -12.48 4.28
N ALA A 965 52.50 -12.46 2.98
CA ALA A 965 51.83 -11.32 2.36
C ALA A 965 50.43 -11.08 2.94
N LEU A 966 49.61 -12.15 3.21
CA LEU A 966 48.33 -12.03 3.91
C LEU A 966 48.46 -11.43 5.30
N ALA A 967 49.49 -11.86 6.06
CA ALA A 967 49.73 -11.33 7.39
C ALA A 967 50.11 -9.84 7.37
N MET A 968 50.86 -9.39 6.35
CA MET A 968 51.24 -7.99 6.15
C MET A 968 50.03 -7.14 5.68
N THR A 969 49.18 -7.66 4.79
CA THR A 969 48.08 -6.90 4.16
C THR A 969 46.84 -6.87 5.05
N LEU A 970 46.46 -8.02 5.62
CA LEU A 970 45.20 -8.16 6.37
C LEU A 970 45.42 -8.27 7.89
N GLY A 971 46.63 -8.56 8.29
CA GLY A 971 46.98 -8.81 9.66
C GLY A 971 47.07 -10.29 10.03
N PRO A 972 47.90 -10.63 11.08
CA PRO A 972 48.18 -12.02 11.44
C PRO A 972 47.00 -12.79 12.03
N ARG A 973 45.95 -12.10 12.49
CA ARG A 973 44.73 -12.68 13.08
C ARG A 973 43.54 -12.73 12.11
N HIS A 974 43.71 -12.17 10.90
CA HIS A 974 42.65 -12.17 9.92
C HIS A 974 42.32 -13.61 9.48
N PHE A 975 41.02 -13.93 9.24
CA PHE A 975 40.57 -15.29 8.96
C PHE A 975 41.26 -15.91 7.72
N HIS A 976 41.51 -15.14 6.64
CA HIS A 976 42.30 -15.61 5.50
C HIS A 976 43.74 -16.00 5.88
N THR A 977 44.37 -15.19 6.73
CA THR A 977 45.72 -15.46 7.21
C THR A 977 45.78 -16.74 8.09
N VAL A 978 44.80 -16.85 9.01
CA VAL A 978 44.68 -18.00 9.92
C VAL A 978 44.37 -19.27 9.12
N SER A 979 43.39 -19.23 8.19
CA SER A 979 43.03 -20.37 7.34
C SER A 979 44.22 -20.81 6.47
N ALA A 980 44.94 -19.89 5.87
CA ALA A 980 46.13 -20.19 5.09
C ALA A 980 47.22 -20.86 5.93
N ARG A 981 47.51 -20.40 7.18
CA ARG A 981 48.41 -21.04 8.11
C ARG A 981 48.01 -22.42 8.53
N SER A 982 46.71 -22.68 8.67
CA SER A 982 46.15 -24.01 8.94
C SER A 982 46.05 -24.89 7.70
N ARG A 983 46.54 -24.43 6.55
CA ARG A 983 46.46 -25.13 5.26
C ARG A 983 45.02 -25.41 4.80
N ALA A 984 44.08 -24.64 5.29
CA ALA A 984 42.71 -24.73 4.80
C ALA A 984 42.60 -24.11 3.40
N ARG A 985 41.99 -24.83 2.49
CA ARG A 985 41.78 -24.35 1.14
C ARG A 985 40.81 -23.18 1.10
N PRO A 986 41.21 -22.06 0.46
CA PRO A 986 40.34 -20.88 0.39
C PRO A 986 39.14 -21.09 -0.53
N SER A 987 38.06 -20.38 -0.25
CA SER A 987 36.95 -20.15 -1.15
C SER A 987 36.77 -18.65 -1.32
N TRP A 988 36.13 -18.24 -2.44
CA TRP A 988 35.90 -16.84 -2.71
C TRP A 988 34.43 -16.62 -3.04
N ASP A 989 33.74 -15.86 -2.18
CA ASP A 989 32.35 -15.53 -2.39
C ASP A 989 32.17 -14.46 -3.46
N PHE A 990 31.21 -14.68 -4.35
CA PHE A 990 30.74 -13.65 -5.25
C PHE A 990 29.84 -12.68 -4.48
N GLU A 991 30.12 -11.39 -4.62
CA GLU A 991 29.36 -10.29 -4.03
C GLU A 991 28.78 -9.43 -5.15
N PRO A 992 27.44 -9.49 -5.40
CA PRO A 992 26.81 -8.61 -6.37
C PRO A 992 26.92 -7.16 -5.90
N GLN A 993 27.17 -6.26 -6.84
CA GLN A 993 27.35 -4.85 -6.54
C GLN A 993 26.07 -4.08 -6.82
N THR A 994 25.78 -3.10 -5.97
CA THR A 994 24.67 -2.18 -6.23
C THR A 994 25.03 -1.23 -7.35
N THR A 995 24.18 -1.11 -8.34
CA THR A 995 24.33 -0.24 -9.53
C THR A 995 23.52 1.03 -9.39
#